data_7dcd7c9c931e019f4f63f3c10492bd9d
#
_entry.id   7dcd7c9c931e019f4f63f3c10492bd9d
#
_cell.length_a   1.000
_cell.length_b   1.000
_cell.length_c   1.000
_cell.angle_alpha   90.00
_cell.angle_beta   90.00
_cell.angle_gamma   90.00
#
_symmetry.space_group_name_H-M   'P 1'
#
loop_
_entity.id
_entity.type
_entity.pdbx_description
1 polymer ?
#
loop_
_entity_poly.entity_id
_entity_poly.type
_entity_poly.pdbx_seq_one_letter_code
_entity_poly.pdbx_strand_id
1 'polypeptide(L)'
;MGKKGQSRMKGSALRNIGSAALAGIIMLAAALPAWADNSSDKLTLQLKTGSTAAVINGQTVQILKPFKKNGTVMVPLGVFSKAFGSEVKLEKNNVVKIGYGPHQISLTIDSHLAWVDGRKVKLEAAPSMMNGTLMVPLRVVAQGIGAQMNTGSAGEWVISLKPSEDDASPQDPGIDSDVGKTKIGNSYYGWTMNYPSGLIVGSGDETESIASFNDAEEKYYIEVHASDEDADLSTDDLLDRLVEDAKKGGEMVVDRGTFPKAKVPYARIVTKDGDGTFWECRMYLSHNRLYELYFADLQAANYKDLNKYAGLLNSFDTSFNPADKTVKDLSTVKNGMRGVYNEDYGIALDIPADWSMDNGDMYYESKDGSYLKLNVSTGPKGDSLDQWGGQMKKWLEESFVKTSYEVVNTYPLEVSGEQALVNEARYNYGDGWIREYEVMILKDGYRYYVEYAAPEDQPADVAKFKDLMNGINIDFTVVPESFGSMEENTFLIDKSERTTKTSKTYQYQIRIPQYWSANRDQFELSPVEYQFVGGRMMITAEKDSSFEEAVSQLKAFYNEAVKYQKDLKLEKVENTTFAGEPAVVFSIHQVKDGIPYSARQIVVQHNGTVYTLSASLNDANATDIQKKTLDETLNSFTFTKKDDVKTTAAAGQS
;
A
#
# COMPACT_ATOMS: atom_id res chain seq x y z
N MET A 1 -31.56 9.19 -21.00
CA MET A 1 -31.63 7.87 -20.37
C MET A 1 -30.19 7.48 -20.01
N GLY A 2 -29.81 7.73 -18.77
CA GLY A 2 -28.44 7.62 -18.31
C GLY A 2 -28.02 6.17 -18.11
N LYS A 3 -26.84 5.82 -18.58
CA LYS A 3 -26.16 4.58 -18.23
C LYS A 3 -25.35 4.82 -16.96
N LYS A 4 -25.76 4.18 -15.87
CA LYS A 4 -25.01 4.10 -14.62
C LYS A 4 -23.75 3.26 -14.85
N GLY A 5 -22.58 3.89 -14.73
CA GLY A 5 -21.32 3.19 -14.56
C GLY A 5 -21.30 2.54 -13.16
N GLN A 6 -21.24 1.22 -13.11
CA GLN A 6 -21.00 0.49 -11.87
C GLN A 6 -19.49 0.48 -11.59
N SER A 7 -19.05 1.41 -10.76
CA SER A 7 -17.78 1.26 -10.04
C SER A 7 -17.97 0.14 -9.00
N ARG A 8 -17.41 -1.02 -9.26
CA ARG A 8 -17.28 -2.09 -8.26
C ARG A 8 -16.08 -1.78 -7.38
N MET A 9 -16.30 -1.07 -6.28
CA MET A 9 -15.36 -1.10 -5.17
C MET A 9 -15.33 -2.52 -4.59
N LYS A 10 -14.15 -3.13 -4.61
CA LYS A 10 -13.86 -4.37 -3.86
C LYS A 10 -13.61 -4.00 -2.39
N GLY A 11 -14.67 -3.76 -1.65
CA GLY A 11 -14.62 -3.66 -0.20
C GLY A 11 -14.91 -5.01 0.42
N SER A 12 -13.93 -5.85 0.69
CA SER A 12 -14.10 -7.01 1.60
C SER A 12 -12.81 -7.77 1.93
N ALA A 13 -11.63 -7.22 1.68
CA ALA A 13 -10.38 -7.95 1.92
C ALA A 13 -9.66 -7.62 3.25
N LEU A 14 -10.18 -6.72 4.08
CA LEU A 14 -9.47 -6.23 5.27
C LEU A 14 -9.96 -6.80 6.61
N ARG A 15 -10.97 -7.65 6.63
CA ARG A 15 -11.54 -8.17 7.87
C ARG A 15 -10.87 -9.40 8.49
N ASN A 16 -9.82 -9.94 7.87
CA ASN A 16 -9.15 -11.19 8.32
C ASN A 16 -7.84 -10.98 9.09
N ILE A 17 -7.53 -9.79 9.61
CA ILE A 17 -6.26 -9.55 10.32
C ILE A 17 -6.43 -9.52 11.85
N GLY A 18 -7.66 -9.52 12.37
CA GLY A 18 -7.94 -9.38 13.81
C GLY A 18 -8.08 -10.64 14.66
N SER A 19 -8.14 -11.82 14.08
CA SER A 19 -8.64 -13.00 14.80
C SER A 19 -7.64 -14.11 15.10
N ALA A 20 -6.38 -13.81 15.34
CA ALA A 20 -5.43 -14.83 15.75
C ALA A 20 -4.54 -14.36 16.90
N ALA A 21 -5.05 -14.30 18.10
CA ALA A 21 -4.28 -14.53 19.33
C ALA A 21 -5.08 -14.24 20.61
N LEU A 22 -5.86 -15.19 21.08
CA LEU A 22 -6.23 -15.23 22.51
C LEU A 22 -6.60 -16.67 22.89
N ALA A 23 -5.66 -17.39 23.45
CA ALA A 23 -5.95 -18.61 24.22
C ALA A 23 -4.98 -18.74 25.39
N GLY A 24 -5.52 -18.59 26.59
CA GLY A 24 -5.15 -19.37 27.76
C GLY A 24 -4.01 -18.90 28.64
N ILE A 25 -4.33 -18.30 29.78
CA ILE A 25 -3.43 -18.24 30.94
C ILE A 25 -4.17 -18.77 32.16
N ILE A 26 -3.65 -19.87 32.72
CA ILE A 26 -3.98 -20.35 34.07
C ILE A 26 -2.76 -20.07 34.99
N MET A 27 -3.03 -19.48 36.16
CA MET A 27 -2.07 -19.03 37.14
C MET A 27 -1.35 -20.16 37.89
N LEU A 28 -0.08 -19.93 38.21
CA LEU A 28 0.53 -20.45 39.45
C LEU A 28 1.57 -19.42 39.99
N ALA A 29 1.36 -18.96 41.19
CA ALA A 29 2.22 -18.00 41.88
C ALA A 29 3.38 -18.70 42.59
N ALA A 30 4.61 -18.25 42.35
CA ALA A 30 5.77 -18.55 43.18
C ALA A 30 6.45 -17.24 43.61
N ALA A 31 6.61 -17.06 44.91
CA ALA A 31 7.18 -15.87 45.53
C ALA A 31 8.69 -15.73 45.25
N LEU A 32 9.13 -14.55 44.86
CA LEU A 32 10.54 -14.14 44.78
C LEU A 32 10.87 -13.13 45.90
N PRO A 33 12.10 -13.10 46.41
CA PRO A 33 12.46 -12.22 47.53
C PRO A 33 12.52 -10.75 47.10
N ALA A 34 11.98 -9.91 47.96
CA ALA A 34 11.97 -8.47 47.82
C ALA A 34 13.36 -7.86 48.11
N TRP A 35 13.87 -7.07 47.20
CA TRP A 35 14.94 -6.11 47.45
C TRP A 35 14.32 -4.72 47.42
N ALA A 36 14.15 -4.13 48.58
CA ALA A 36 13.75 -2.74 48.71
C ALA A 36 15.00 -1.85 48.71
N ASP A 37 15.16 -1.03 47.70
CA ASP A 37 16.03 0.14 47.75
C ASP A 37 15.19 1.38 47.46
N ASN A 38 15.16 2.29 48.42
CA ASN A 38 14.40 3.53 48.41
C ASN A 38 15.10 4.56 47.53
N SER A 39 14.60 4.75 46.33
CA SER A 39 14.72 6.02 45.62
C SER A 39 13.46 6.24 44.79
N SER A 40 12.64 7.20 45.20
CA SER A 40 11.26 7.44 44.81
C SER A 40 11.03 8.02 43.40
N ASP A 41 12.05 8.02 42.51
CA ASP A 41 11.97 8.76 41.24
C ASP A 41 12.44 7.95 40.00
N LYS A 42 12.47 6.62 40.05
CA LYS A 42 12.87 5.80 38.91
C LYS A 42 11.82 4.77 38.53
N LEU A 43 11.42 4.76 37.27
CA LEU A 43 10.64 3.66 36.70
C LEU A 43 11.55 2.44 36.50
N THR A 44 11.06 1.23 36.85
CA THR A 44 11.88 0.01 36.80
C THR A 44 11.16 -1.15 36.14
N LEU A 45 11.92 -1.90 35.34
CA LEU A 45 11.52 -3.18 34.76
C LEU A 45 12.56 -4.24 35.16
N GLN A 46 12.13 -5.27 35.87
CA GLN A 46 12.98 -6.43 36.19
C GLN A 46 12.43 -7.67 35.49
N LEU A 47 13.26 -8.37 34.77
CA LEU A 47 12.90 -9.59 34.08
C LEU A 47 14.04 -10.60 34.06
N LYS A 48 13.68 -11.86 33.85
CA LYS A 48 14.63 -12.97 33.81
C LYS A 48 14.41 -13.80 32.57
N THR A 49 15.49 -14.10 31.86
CA THR A 49 15.46 -15.01 30.72
C THR A 49 14.93 -16.37 31.17
N GLY A 50 13.89 -16.84 30.50
CA GLY A 50 13.26 -18.13 30.85
C GLY A 50 12.14 -18.05 31.89
N SER A 51 11.88 -16.90 32.52
CA SER A 51 10.74 -16.69 33.45
C SER A 51 9.52 -16.12 32.72
N THR A 52 8.33 -16.50 33.12
CA THR A 52 7.06 -15.90 32.70
C THR A 52 6.62 -14.75 33.60
N ALA A 53 7.40 -14.39 34.61
CA ALA A 53 7.11 -13.27 35.49
C ALA A 53 8.14 -12.15 35.31
N ALA A 54 7.66 -10.90 35.27
CA ALA A 54 8.46 -9.69 35.35
C ALA A 54 7.96 -8.82 36.50
N VAL A 55 8.84 -7.96 37.04
CA VAL A 55 8.46 -6.94 38.04
C VAL A 55 8.51 -5.57 37.37
N ILE A 56 7.38 -4.90 37.31
CA ILE A 56 7.18 -3.57 36.68
C ILE A 56 6.81 -2.60 37.81
N ASN A 57 7.67 -1.63 38.09
CA ASN A 57 7.43 -0.60 39.10
C ASN A 57 6.99 -1.21 40.45
N GLY A 58 7.64 -2.32 40.85
CA GLY A 58 7.36 -3.04 42.09
C GLY A 58 6.18 -4.04 42.03
N GLN A 59 5.47 -4.13 40.90
CA GLN A 59 4.37 -5.07 40.74
C GLN A 59 4.77 -6.25 39.84
N THR A 60 4.44 -7.47 40.27
CA THR A 60 4.68 -8.68 39.49
C THR A 60 3.60 -8.86 38.45
N VAL A 61 4.01 -8.97 37.16
CA VAL A 61 3.13 -9.18 36.00
C VAL A 61 3.52 -10.45 35.27
N GLN A 62 2.56 -11.12 34.69
CA GLN A 62 2.81 -12.24 33.79
C GLN A 62 3.17 -11.72 32.40
N ILE A 63 4.18 -12.30 31.76
CA ILE A 63 4.68 -11.96 30.44
C ILE A 63 4.96 -13.22 29.63
N LEU A 64 5.01 -13.09 28.31
CA LEU A 64 5.56 -14.16 27.48
C LEU A 64 7.06 -14.32 27.80
N LYS A 65 7.46 -15.56 27.94
CA LYS A 65 8.80 -15.96 28.40
C LYS A 65 9.94 -15.34 27.57
N PRO A 66 10.79 -14.47 28.14
CA PRO A 66 12.00 -13.99 27.48
C PRO A 66 12.95 -15.15 27.12
N PHE A 67 13.56 -15.07 25.94
CA PHE A 67 14.48 -16.11 25.46
C PHE A 67 15.70 -15.49 24.76
N LYS A 68 16.73 -16.29 24.50
CA LYS A 68 17.90 -15.86 23.73
C LYS A 68 17.82 -16.37 22.30
N LYS A 69 18.06 -15.45 21.31
CA LYS A 69 18.21 -15.74 19.89
C LYS A 69 19.50 -15.08 19.39
N ASN A 70 20.41 -15.83 18.84
CA ASN A 70 21.72 -15.33 18.36
C ASN A 70 22.47 -14.47 19.43
N GLY A 71 22.45 -14.91 20.70
CA GLY A 71 23.09 -14.17 21.79
C GLY A 71 22.28 -12.99 22.35
N THR A 72 21.24 -12.56 21.67
CA THR A 72 20.38 -11.43 22.05
C THR A 72 19.19 -11.89 22.88
N VAL A 73 18.89 -11.18 23.96
CA VAL A 73 17.69 -11.43 24.77
C VAL A 73 16.48 -10.78 24.09
N MET A 74 15.49 -11.61 23.76
CA MET A 74 14.22 -11.20 23.18
C MET A 74 13.15 -11.13 24.26
N VAL A 75 12.39 -10.03 24.30
CA VAL A 75 11.34 -9.77 25.30
C VAL A 75 10.05 -9.31 24.64
N PRO A 76 8.89 -9.51 25.27
CA PRO A 76 7.64 -8.94 24.77
C PRO A 76 7.72 -7.41 24.72
N LEU A 77 7.36 -6.81 23.59
CA LEU A 77 7.40 -5.35 23.42
C LEU A 77 6.55 -4.62 24.46
N GLY A 78 5.39 -5.15 24.80
CA GLY A 78 4.46 -4.55 25.75
C GLY A 78 5.00 -4.34 27.17
N VAL A 79 6.14 -4.95 27.53
CA VAL A 79 6.75 -4.69 28.85
C VAL A 79 7.31 -3.26 28.96
N PHE A 80 7.73 -2.67 27.83
CA PHE A 80 8.25 -1.30 27.82
C PHE A 80 7.14 -0.27 27.99
N SER A 81 6.01 -0.45 27.31
CA SER A 81 4.84 0.43 27.49
C SER A 81 4.32 0.34 28.93
N LYS A 82 4.23 -0.86 29.49
CA LYS A 82 3.77 -1.05 30.87
C LYS A 82 4.76 -0.51 31.92
N ALA A 83 6.06 -0.62 31.66
CA ALA A 83 7.07 -0.20 32.65
C ALA A 83 7.36 1.31 32.58
N PHE A 84 7.42 1.87 31.42
CA PHE A 84 7.95 3.21 31.17
C PHE A 84 6.93 4.15 30.53
N GLY A 85 5.75 3.66 30.13
CA GLY A 85 4.78 4.48 29.41
C GLY A 85 5.21 4.79 27.96
N SER A 86 6.16 4.00 27.39
CA SER A 86 6.56 4.22 26.00
C SER A 86 5.39 3.97 25.05
N GLU A 87 5.21 4.87 24.10
CA GLU A 87 4.22 4.73 23.04
C GLU A 87 4.67 3.65 22.06
N VAL A 88 3.74 2.79 21.64
CA VAL A 88 3.99 1.75 20.64
C VAL A 88 2.97 1.88 19.53
N LYS A 89 3.43 2.02 18.31
CA LYS A 89 2.59 2.10 17.10
C LYS A 89 3.05 1.04 16.11
N LEU A 90 2.13 0.18 15.69
CA LEU A 90 2.37 -0.73 14.57
C LEU A 90 1.94 -0.03 13.28
N GLU A 91 2.88 0.12 12.35
CA GLU A 91 2.65 0.70 11.04
C GLU A 91 2.56 -0.39 9.97
N LYS A 92 2.16 0.00 8.75
CA LYS A 92 2.16 -0.91 7.60
C LYS A 92 3.57 -1.48 7.34
N ASN A 93 3.64 -2.56 6.59
CA ASN A 93 4.89 -3.29 6.29
C ASN A 93 5.60 -3.86 7.51
N ASN A 94 4.83 -4.18 8.58
CA ASN A 94 5.37 -4.77 9.80
C ASN A 94 6.37 -3.85 10.55
N VAL A 95 6.29 -2.55 10.37
CA VAL A 95 7.10 -1.58 11.09
C VAL A 95 6.45 -1.24 12.43
N VAL A 96 7.25 -1.27 13.49
CA VAL A 96 6.82 -0.94 14.85
C VAL A 96 7.61 0.27 15.32
N LYS A 97 6.92 1.37 15.59
CA LYS A 97 7.50 2.56 16.21
C LYS A 97 7.31 2.55 17.71
N ILE A 98 8.36 2.91 18.43
CA ILE A 98 8.38 3.00 19.91
C ILE A 98 8.90 4.39 20.26
N GLY A 99 8.06 5.20 20.92
CA GLY A 99 8.40 6.54 21.36
C GLY A 99 8.54 6.66 22.87
N TYR A 100 9.52 7.43 23.37
CA TYR A 100 9.64 7.83 24.75
C TYR A 100 10.37 9.17 24.87
N GLY A 101 9.68 10.23 25.27
CA GLY A 101 10.24 11.58 25.26
C GLY A 101 10.81 11.96 23.90
N PRO A 102 12.07 12.43 23.82
CA PRO A 102 12.69 12.77 22.53
C PRO A 102 13.17 11.54 21.74
N HIS A 103 13.07 10.34 22.30
CA HIS A 103 13.61 9.12 21.71
C HIS A 103 12.59 8.41 20.83
N GLN A 104 13.01 8.00 19.65
CA GLN A 104 12.20 7.24 18.71
C GLN A 104 12.95 6.01 18.18
N ILE A 105 12.30 4.86 18.20
CA ILE A 105 12.83 3.61 17.69
C ILE A 105 11.87 3.07 16.63
N SER A 106 12.40 2.67 15.50
CA SER A 106 11.66 1.97 14.45
C SER A 106 12.23 0.57 14.27
N LEU A 107 11.38 -0.45 14.39
CA LEU A 107 11.73 -1.86 14.21
C LEU A 107 10.86 -2.44 13.11
N THR A 108 11.43 -3.21 12.19
CA THR A 108 10.65 -3.98 11.22
C THR A 108 10.63 -5.45 11.64
N ILE A 109 9.44 -6.06 11.70
CA ILE A 109 9.28 -7.48 12.04
C ILE A 109 10.04 -8.32 10.99
N ASP A 110 10.80 -9.31 11.47
CA ASP A 110 11.68 -10.20 10.71
C ASP A 110 12.87 -9.51 10.00
N SER A 111 13.11 -8.21 10.25
CA SER A 111 14.27 -7.49 9.73
C SER A 111 15.41 -7.40 10.75
N HIS A 112 16.65 -7.52 10.28
CA HIS A 112 17.86 -7.30 11.07
C HIS A 112 18.28 -5.83 11.12
N LEU A 113 17.42 -4.91 10.73
CA LEU A 113 17.65 -3.47 10.76
C LEU A 113 16.64 -2.78 11.67
N ALA A 114 17.12 -1.78 12.40
CA ALA A 114 16.33 -0.90 13.23
C ALA A 114 16.84 0.53 13.09
N TRP A 115 16.00 1.49 13.45
CA TRP A 115 16.37 2.89 13.55
C TRP A 115 16.18 3.35 14.99
N VAL A 116 17.17 4.03 15.55
CA VAL A 116 17.15 4.59 16.89
C VAL A 116 17.55 6.05 16.78
N ASP A 117 16.63 6.97 17.07
CA ASP A 117 16.83 8.43 16.95
C ASP A 117 17.39 8.83 15.57
N GLY A 118 16.81 8.27 14.50
CA GLY A 118 17.21 8.50 13.12
C GLY A 118 18.53 7.82 12.70
N ARG A 119 19.14 7.01 13.57
CA ARG A 119 20.38 6.28 13.27
C ARG A 119 20.10 4.81 13.01
N LYS A 120 20.61 4.28 11.91
CA LYS A 120 20.48 2.87 11.54
C LYS A 120 21.29 1.98 12.50
N VAL A 121 20.65 0.95 13.02
CA VAL A 121 21.24 -0.04 13.92
C VAL A 121 21.03 -1.45 13.36
N LYS A 122 22.11 -2.20 13.21
CA LYS A 122 22.03 -3.61 12.83
C LYS A 122 21.68 -4.47 14.05
N LEU A 123 20.68 -5.32 13.90
CA LEU A 123 20.20 -6.23 14.93
C LEU A 123 20.85 -7.62 14.79
N GLU A 124 21.35 -8.19 15.87
CA GLU A 124 21.82 -9.58 15.89
C GLU A 124 20.64 -10.59 15.85
N ALA A 125 19.46 -10.18 16.33
CA ALA A 125 18.23 -10.95 16.23
C ALA A 125 17.09 -10.02 15.80
N ALA A 126 16.41 -10.39 14.71
CA ALA A 126 15.24 -9.65 14.20
C ALA A 126 14.07 -9.75 15.17
N PRO A 127 13.27 -8.65 15.34
CA PRO A 127 11.95 -8.71 15.98
C PRO A 127 11.10 -9.78 15.35
N SER A 128 10.34 -10.54 16.12
CA SER A 128 9.55 -11.64 15.57
C SER A 128 8.27 -11.88 16.37
N MET A 129 7.21 -12.30 15.68
CA MET A 129 5.96 -12.69 16.33
C MET A 129 6.09 -14.08 16.96
N MET A 130 5.67 -14.21 18.20
CA MET A 130 5.62 -15.48 18.92
C MET A 130 4.31 -15.57 19.71
N ASN A 131 3.47 -16.53 19.38
CA ASN A 131 2.15 -16.72 20.01
C ASN A 131 1.33 -15.41 20.08
N GLY A 132 1.31 -14.64 18.98
CA GLY A 132 0.59 -13.37 18.89
C GLY A 132 1.26 -12.19 19.63
N THR A 133 2.43 -12.39 20.21
CA THR A 133 3.18 -11.34 20.92
C THR A 133 4.43 -10.96 20.14
N LEU A 134 4.65 -9.67 19.94
CA LEU A 134 5.88 -9.18 19.31
C LEU A 134 7.04 -9.23 20.29
N MET A 135 8.05 -10.02 19.95
CA MET A 135 9.29 -10.15 20.68
C MET A 135 10.36 -9.25 20.05
N VAL A 136 10.99 -8.41 20.88
CA VAL A 136 11.99 -7.42 20.43
C VAL A 136 13.31 -7.57 21.16
N PRO A 137 14.44 -7.12 20.58
CA PRO A 137 15.75 -7.13 21.22
C PRO A 137 15.76 -6.21 22.45
N LEU A 138 15.86 -6.78 23.66
CA LEU A 138 15.81 -6.05 24.92
C LEU A 138 16.75 -4.84 24.96
N ARG A 139 18.02 -5.06 24.59
CA ARG A 139 19.05 -4.02 24.72
C ARG A 139 18.79 -2.84 23.77
N VAL A 140 18.40 -3.12 22.54
CA VAL A 140 18.18 -2.07 21.54
C VAL A 140 17.02 -1.17 21.94
N VAL A 141 15.91 -1.78 22.40
CA VAL A 141 14.74 -0.99 22.83
C VAL A 141 15.03 -0.25 24.14
N ALA A 142 15.63 -0.90 25.13
CA ALA A 142 15.93 -0.25 26.41
C ALA A 142 16.91 0.94 26.24
N GLN A 143 17.99 0.75 25.51
CA GLN A 143 18.95 1.83 25.23
C GLN A 143 18.36 2.91 24.31
N GLY A 144 17.54 2.50 23.35
CA GLY A 144 16.90 3.41 22.42
C GLY A 144 15.87 4.34 23.07
N ILE A 145 15.27 3.96 24.20
CA ILE A 145 14.41 4.85 25.03
C ILE A 145 15.19 5.60 26.11
N GLY A 146 16.52 5.53 26.11
CA GLY A 146 17.38 6.19 27.12
C GLY A 146 17.46 5.48 28.47
N ALA A 147 16.99 4.22 28.59
CA ALA A 147 17.02 3.49 29.83
C ALA A 147 18.42 2.91 30.16
N GLN A 148 18.77 2.89 31.45
CA GLN A 148 19.94 2.22 31.95
C GLN A 148 19.66 0.74 32.19
N MET A 149 20.62 -0.12 31.81
CA MET A 149 20.50 -1.56 31.96
C MET A 149 21.59 -2.10 32.88
N ASN A 150 21.19 -2.85 33.90
CA ASN A 150 22.06 -3.59 34.76
C ASN A 150 21.76 -5.08 34.68
N THR A 151 22.79 -5.90 34.71
CA THR A 151 22.66 -7.37 34.76
C THR A 151 22.78 -7.83 36.20
N GLY A 152 21.77 -8.54 36.69
CA GLY A 152 21.81 -9.27 37.95
C GLY A 152 22.44 -10.65 37.79
N SER A 153 22.33 -11.48 38.82
CA SER A 153 22.82 -12.86 38.77
C SER A 153 22.02 -13.73 37.80
N ALA A 154 22.71 -14.62 37.05
CA ALA A 154 22.10 -15.72 36.28
C ALA A 154 20.93 -15.35 35.34
N GLY A 155 21.14 -14.37 34.42
CA GLY A 155 20.16 -14.04 33.38
C GLY A 155 19.04 -13.09 33.83
N GLU A 156 19.24 -12.40 34.95
CA GLU A 156 18.38 -11.31 35.42
C GLU A 156 18.79 -9.98 34.81
N TRP A 157 17.79 -9.15 34.47
CA TRP A 157 17.96 -7.83 33.88
C TRP A 157 17.13 -6.82 34.66
N VAL A 158 17.79 -5.74 35.07
CA VAL A 158 17.13 -4.60 35.71
C VAL A 158 17.32 -3.40 34.81
N ILE A 159 16.21 -2.91 34.26
CA ILE A 159 16.14 -1.75 33.39
C ILE A 159 15.54 -0.62 34.22
N SER A 160 16.20 0.52 34.26
CA SER A 160 15.74 1.69 35.01
C SER A 160 15.78 2.93 34.16
N LEU A 161 14.75 3.74 34.26
CA LEU A 161 14.59 4.99 33.50
C LEU A 161 14.22 6.09 34.51
N LYS A 162 14.91 7.23 34.45
CA LYS A 162 14.48 8.43 35.15
C LYS A 162 13.37 9.09 34.36
N PRO A 163 12.25 9.48 34.99
CA PRO A 163 11.29 10.35 34.34
C PRO A 163 12.01 11.63 33.89
N SER A 164 11.75 12.10 32.67
CA SER A 164 12.36 13.36 32.19
C SER A 164 11.82 14.51 33.06
N GLU A 165 12.71 15.32 33.65
CA GLU A 165 12.35 16.51 34.43
C GLU A 165 11.89 17.69 33.58
N ASP A 166 11.62 17.51 32.27
CA ASP A 166 11.28 18.57 31.31
C ASP A 166 9.78 18.86 31.18
N ASP A 167 8.98 18.59 32.22
CA ASP A 167 7.57 19.02 32.28
C ASP A 167 7.35 20.46 32.78
N ALA A 168 8.39 21.30 32.84
CA ALA A 168 8.29 22.69 33.31
C ALA A 168 8.94 23.70 32.36
N SER A 169 8.43 23.80 31.13
CA SER A 169 8.63 25.01 30.30
C SER A 169 7.58 25.10 29.22
N PRO A 170 6.90 26.25 29.05
CA PRO A 170 5.83 26.40 28.05
C PRO A 170 6.44 26.80 26.71
N GLN A 171 6.97 25.85 25.96
CA GLN A 171 7.32 26.09 24.55
C GLN A 171 7.20 24.79 23.74
N ASP A 172 6.28 24.87 22.81
CA ASP A 172 5.97 24.02 21.68
C ASP A 172 5.18 22.72 22.02
N PRO A 173 3.91 22.61 21.56
CA PRO A 173 3.08 21.42 21.79
C PRO A 173 3.43 20.33 20.78
N GLY A 174 4.59 19.71 20.93
CA GLY A 174 5.08 18.64 20.05
C GLY A 174 4.80 17.21 20.52
N ILE A 175 4.02 17.01 21.58
CA ILE A 175 3.48 15.71 21.97
C ILE A 175 2.06 15.95 22.46
N ASP A 176 1.08 15.38 21.76
CA ASP A 176 -0.33 15.42 22.14
C ASP A 176 -0.52 14.75 23.51
N SER A 177 -0.42 15.54 24.57
CA SER A 177 -0.86 15.09 25.88
C SER A 177 -2.38 15.00 25.83
N ASP A 178 -2.93 13.81 26.09
CA ASP A 178 -4.37 13.58 26.21
C ASP A 178 -4.99 14.24 27.44
N VAL A 179 -4.19 14.97 28.23
CA VAL A 179 -4.63 15.70 29.40
C VAL A 179 -5.66 16.76 29.02
N GLY A 180 -6.86 16.62 29.59
CA GLY A 180 -7.99 17.52 29.28
C GLY A 180 -8.79 17.15 28.03
N LYS A 181 -8.44 16.12 27.31
CA LYS A 181 -9.23 15.59 26.19
C LYS A 181 -10.38 14.73 26.72
N THR A 182 -11.59 15.06 26.34
CA THR A 182 -12.82 14.32 26.68
C THR A 182 -13.49 13.72 25.45
N LYS A 183 -13.02 14.10 24.26
CA LYS A 183 -13.49 13.61 22.96
C LYS A 183 -12.32 13.30 22.06
N ILE A 184 -12.57 12.42 21.11
CA ILE A 184 -11.69 12.07 20.00
C ILE A 184 -12.43 12.26 18.69
N GLY A 185 -11.74 12.57 17.61
CA GLY A 185 -12.36 12.74 16.31
C GLY A 185 -11.35 12.96 15.20
N ASN A 186 -11.84 13.14 14.00
CA ASN A 186 -11.04 13.46 12.83
C ASN A 186 -11.64 14.69 12.13
N SER A 187 -10.87 15.77 12.06
CA SER A 187 -11.33 17.05 11.49
C SER A 187 -11.52 16.99 9.99
N TYR A 188 -10.74 16.20 9.27
CA TYR A 188 -10.86 16.03 7.83
C TYR A 188 -12.12 15.24 7.45
N TYR A 189 -12.33 14.10 8.14
CA TYR A 189 -13.54 13.30 7.91
C TYR A 189 -14.78 13.82 8.65
N GLY A 190 -14.62 14.77 9.60
CA GLY A 190 -15.74 15.48 10.20
C GLY A 190 -16.54 14.67 11.22
N TRP A 191 -15.90 13.83 12.03
CA TRP A 191 -16.56 13.05 13.07
C TRP A 191 -15.94 13.26 14.46
N THR A 192 -16.72 13.03 15.51
CA THR A 192 -16.26 13.03 16.91
C THR A 192 -17.01 11.99 17.73
N MET A 193 -16.39 11.54 18.82
CA MET A 193 -17.03 10.73 19.87
C MET A 193 -16.38 11.00 21.22
N ASN A 194 -17.03 10.58 22.31
CA ASN A 194 -16.41 10.64 23.63
C ASN A 194 -15.10 9.86 23.65
N TYR A 195 -14.13 10.37 24.38
CA TYR A 195 -12.84 9.72 24.53
C TYR A 195 -12.96 8.63 25.60
N PRO A 196 -12.85 7.34 25.23
CA PRO A 196 -12.84 6.26 26.21
C PRO A 196 -11.57 6.30 27.05
N SER A 197 -11.73 6.16 28.36
CA SER A 197 -10.58 6.07 29.26
C SER A 197 -9.75 4.81 28.98
N GLY A 198 -8.43 4.96 28.93
CA GLY A 198 -7.53 3.83 28.69
C GLY A 198 -7.38 3.44 27.21
N LEU A 199 -7.82 4.30 26.31
CA LEU A 199 -7.76 4.06 24.87
C LEU A 199 -6.31 4.09 24.35
N ILE A 200 -5.96 3.09 23.56
CA ILE A 200 -4.75 3.08 22.74
C ILE A 200 -5.19 3.26 21.29
N VAL A 201 -4.66 4.29 20.63
CA VAL A 201 -4.88 4.49 19.20
C VAL A 201 -4.19 3.35 18.45
N GLY A 202 -4.96 2.58 17.70
CA GLY A 202 -4.47 1.50 16.85
C GLY A 202 -3.94 2.00 15.51
N SER A 203 -3.67 1.06 14.61
CA SER A 203 -3.31 1.38 13.23
C SER A 203 -4.54 1.88 12.47
N GLY A 204 -4.39 3.00 11.77
CA GLY A 204 -5.31 3.44 10.72
C GLY A 204 -4.79 3.06 9.34
N ASP A 205 -5.54 3.43 8.30
CA ASP A 205 -5.04 3.42 6.93
C ASP A 205 -4.25 4.73 6.64
N GLU A 206 -3.51 4.75 5.53
CA GLU A 206 -2.71 5.93 5.16
C GLU A 206 -3.57 7.16 4.84
N THR A 207 -4.82 6.94 4.44
CA THR A 207 -5.78 8.01 4.15
C THR A 207 -6.49 8.51 5.40
N GLU A 208 -6.23 7.94 6.58
CA GLU A 208 -6.95 8.21 7.84
C GLU A 208 -8.47 7.94 7.75
N SER A 209 -8.90 7.24 6.70
CA SER A 209 -10.32 6.86 6.52
C SER A 209 -10.76 5.80 7.52
N ILE A 210 -9.81 5.07 8.09
CA ILE A 210 -10.00 4.08 9.13
C ILE A 210 -9.26 4.53 10.39
N ALA A 211 -9.96 4.60 11.51
CA ALA A 211 -9.39 4.85 12.82
C ALA A 211 -9.75 3.70 13.75
N SER A 212 -8.76 2.98 14.26
CA SER A 212 -8.98 1.86 15.20
C SER A 212 -8.45 2.19 16.58
N PHE A 213 -9.10 1.62 17.60
CA PHE A 213 -8.77 1.85 18.99
C PHE A 213 -8.92 0.57 19.81
N ASN A 214 -7.96 0.32 20.69
CA ASN A 214 -8.01 -0.77 21.64
C ASN A 214 -8.04 -0.21 23.06
N ASP A 215 -8.79 -0.86 23.94
CA ASP A 215 -8.65 -0.63 25.37
C ASP A 215 -7.29 -1.16 25.87
N ALA A 216 -6.61 -0.41 26.76
CA ALA A 216 -5.31 -0.79 27.28
C ALA A 216 -5.31 -2.13 28.03
N GLU A 217 -6.48 -2.55 28.53
CA GLU A 217 -6.69 -3.85 29.21
C GLU A 217 -7.28 -4.90 28.25
N GLU A 218 -7.35 -4.61 26.94
CA GLU A 218 -7.89 -5.50 25.90
C GLU A 218 -9.35 -5.92 26.15
N LYS A 219 -10.16 -5.03 26.76
CA LYS A 219 -11.56 -5.32 27.05
C LYS A 219 -12.45 -5.11 25.85
N TYR A 220 -12.19 -4.08 25.06
CA TYR A 220 -12.99 -3.74 23.90
C TYR A 220 -12.15 -3.18 22.77
N TYR A 221 -12.73 -3.23 21.57
CA TYR A 221 -12.19 -2.70 20.33
C TYR A 221 -13.19 -1.76 19.69
N ILE A 222 -12.71 -0.66 19.13
CA ILE A 222 -13.52 0.30 18.37
C ILE A 222 -12.83 0.55 17.03
N GLU A 223 -13.62 0.67 15.96
CA GLU A 223 -13.11 1.08 14.66
C GLU A 223 -14.14 1.99 13.99
N VAL A 224 -13.66 3.09 13.38
CA VAL A 224 -14.47 4.05 12.64
C VAL A 224 -13.96 4.08 11.21
N HIS A 225 -14.83 3.80 10.25
CA HIS A 225 -14.56 3.99 8.83
C HIS A 225 -15.33 5.21 8.33
N ALA A 226 -14.72 5.99 7.45
CA ALA A 226 -15.34 7.11 6.77
C ALA A 226 -15.08 7.01 5.28
N SER A 227 -16.11 7.05 4.45
CA SER A 227 -16.01 7.00 2.99
C SER A 227 -16.97 7.98 2.34
N ASP A 228 -16.67 8.43 1.13
CA ASP A 228 -17.60 9.26 0.36
C ASP A 228 -18.75 8.38 -0.16
N GLU A 229 -19.98 8.91 -0.11
CA GLU A 229 -21.20 8.26 -0.59
C GLU A 229 -22.11 9.30 -1.25
N ASP A 230 -22.34 9.15 -2.54
CA ASP A 230 -23.16 10.07 -3.33
C ASP A 230 -24.65 9.67 -3.34
N ALA A 231 -24.97 8.44 -2.92
CA ALA A 231 -26.34 7.98 -2.89
C ALA A 231 -27.06 8.52 -1.65
N ASP A 232 -28.29 8.98 -1.83
CA ASP A 232 -29.19 9.35 -0.73
C ASP A 232 -29.81 8.04 -0.17
N LEU A 233 -29.26 7.55 0.95
CA LEU A 233 -29.66 6.30 1.57
C LEU A 233 -30.51 6.58 2.83
N SER A 234 -31.66 5.92 2.91
CA SER A 234 -32.47 5.92 4.14
C SER A 234 -31.83 5.02 5.22
N THR A 235 -32.29 5.14 6.46
CA THR A 235 -31.85 4.23 7.54
C THR A 235 -32.18 2.76 7.26
N ASP A 236 -33.20 2.47 6.45
CA ASP A 236 -33.55 1.09 6.07
C ASP A 236 -32.58 0.57 4.99
N ASP A 237 -32.16 1.43 4.03
CA ASP A 237 -31.13 1.07 3.04
C ASP A 237 -29.77 0.81 3.73
N LEU A 238 -29.42 1.62 4.76
CA LEU A 238 -28.23 1.40 5.58
C LEU A 238 -28.30 0.09 6.35
N LEU A 239 -29.49 -0.29 6.85
CA LEU A 239 -29.66 -1.56 7.54
C LEU A 239 -29.49 -2.75 6.59
N ASP A 240 -30.09 -2.67 5.40
CA ASP A 240 -29.94 -3.73 4.39
C ASP A 240 -28.48 -3.92 3.98
N ARG A 241 -27.71 -2.81 3.83
CA ARG A 241 -26.29 -2.84 3.53
C ARG A 241 -25.50 -3.52 4.65
N LEU A 242 -25.70 -3.14 5.91
CA LEU A 242 -25.06 -3.78 7.07
C LEU A 242 -25.33 -5.29 7.13
N VAL A 243 -26.58 -5.70 6.89
CA VAL A 243 -26.97 -7.11 6.90
C VAL A 243 -26.33 -7.88 5.73
N GLU A 244 -26.23 -7.27 4.56
CA GLU A 244 -25.57 -7.87 3.40
C GLU A 244 -24.07 -8.05 3.66
N ASP A 245 -23.42 -7.05 4.23
CA ASP A 245 -21.98 -7.09 4.52
C ASP A 245 -21.66 -8.10 5.63
N ALA A 246 -22.48 -8.20 6.68
CA ALA A 246 -22.35 -9.25 7.68
C ALA A 246 -22.46 -10.66 7.06
N LYS A 247 -23.42 -10.87 6.14
CA LYS A 247 -23.57 -12.15 5.43
C LYS A 247 -22.36 -12.47 4.56
N LYS A 248 -21.82 -11.48 3.84
CA LYS A 248 -20.58 -11.64 3.04
C LYS A 248 -19.38 -11.99 3.93
N GLY A 249 -19.33 -11.42 5.15
CA GLY A 249 -18.32 -11.71 6.16
C GLY A 249 -18.50 -13.04 6.87
N GLY A 250 -19.60 -13.78 6.60
CA GLY A 250 -19.91 -15.05 7.27
C GLY A 250 -20.38 -14.91 8.71
N GLU A 251 -20.85 -13.72 9.09
CA GLU A 251 -21.29 -13.41 10.45
C GLU A 251 -22.77 -13.68 10.65
N MET A 252 -23.14 -14.05 11.87
CA MET A 252 -24.53 -14.28 12.25
C MET A 252 -25.12 -13.01 12.87
N VAL A 253 -26.10 -12.39 12.22
CA VAL A 253 -26.86 -11.27 12.77
C VAL A 253 -27.77 -11.76 13.91
N VAL A 254 -27.55 -11.26 15.13
CA VAL A 254 -28.29 -11.63 16.34
C VAL A 254 -29.28 -10.55 16.80
N ASP A 255 -29.07 -9.29 16.42
CA ASP A 255 -29.99 -8.16 16.65
C ASP A 255 -29.83 -7.11 15.56
N ARG A 256 -30.90 -6.34 15.27
CA ARG A 256 -30.86 -5.29 14.25
C ARG A 256 -31.96 -4.24 14.48
N GLY A 257 -31.75 -3.03 13.99
CA GLY A 257 -32.74 -1.96 14.04
C GLY A 257 -32.31 -0.69 13.35
N THR A 258 -33.29 0.20 13.08
CA THR A 258 -33.08 1.54 12.54
C THR A 258 -33.45 2.60 13.58
N PHE A 259 -32.75 3.73 13.57
CA PHE A 259 -32.88 4.81 14.53
C PHE A 259 -33.01 6.16 13.81
N PRO A 260 -34.11 6.36 13.03
CA PRO A 260 -34.28 7.57 12.20
C PRO A 260 -34.54 8.83 13.01
N LYS A 261 -34.84 8.74 14.31
CA LYS A 261 -35.08 9.87 15.21
C LYS A 261 -33.90 10.17 16.14
N ALA A 262 -32.77 9.48 15.99
CA ALA A 262 -31.55 9.81 16.71
C ALA A 262 -31.01 11.18 16.29
N LYS A 263 -30.11 11.78 17.09
CA LYS A 263 -29.47 13.06 16.77
C LYS A 263 -28.82 13.01 15.37
N VAL A 264 -28.12 11.94 15.09
CA VAL A 264 -27.68 11.54 13.75
C VAL A 264 -28.41 10.23 13.44
N PRO A 265 -29.26 10.16 12.41
CA PRO A 265 -29.94 8.94 12.03
C PRO A 265 -28.97 7.82 11.65
N TYR A 266 -29.25 6.59 12.07
CA TYR A 266 -28.37 5.44 11.80
C TYR A 266 -29.14 4.11 11.75
N ALA A 267 -28.49 3.15 11.13
CA ALA A 267 -28.83 1.72 11.23
C ALA A 267 -27.84 1.00 12.15
N ARG A 268 -28.28 -0.07 12.80
CA ARG A 268 -27.48 -0.88 13.70
C ARG A 268 -27.75 -2.36 13.48
N ILE A 269 -26.70 -3.15 13.50
CA ILE A 269 -26.78 -4.60 13.69
C ILE A 269 -25.90 -5.02 14.86
N VAL A 270 -26.21 -6.14 15.47
CA VAL A 270 -25.30 -6.89 16.32
C VAL A 270 -25.05 -8.23 15.66
N THR A 271 -23.79 -8.58 15.50
CA THR A 271 -23.37 -9.84 14.89
C THR A 271 -22.60 -10.70 15.87
N LYS A 272 -22.47 -11.97 15.55
CA LYS A 272 -21.56 -12.92 16.16
C LYS A 272 -20.66 -13.49 15.07
N ASP A 273 -19.35 -13.36 15.23
CA ASP A 273 -18.38 -13.89 14.28
C ASP A 273 -18.10 -15.39 14.51
N GLY A 274 -17.20 -15.97 13.67
CA GLY A 274 -16.81 -17.38 13.74
C GLY A 274 -16.07 -17.76 15.02
N ASP A 275 -15.42 -16.82 15.69
CA ASP A 275 -14.68 -17.00 16.94
C ASP A 275 -15.57 -16.82 18.17
N GLY A 276 -16.82 -16.42 17.96
CA GLY A 276 -17.81 -16.25 19.00
C GLY A 276 -17.91 -14.86 19.60
N THR A 277 -17.13 -13.88 19.09
CA THR A 277 -17.15 -12.49 19.51
C THR A 277 -18.41 -11.78 19.04
N PHE A 278 -18.98 -10.93 19.90
CA PHE A 278 -20.12 -10.10 19.55
C PHE A 278 -19.65 -8.71 19.11
N TRP A 279 -20.16 -8.28 17.93
CA TRP A 279 -19.87 -6.98 17.35
C TRP A 279 -21.16 -6.16 17.27
N GLU A 280 -21.12 -4.89 17.68
CA GLU A 280 -22.14 -3.92 17.33
C GLU A 280 -21.61 -3.08 16.17
N CYS A 281 -22.34 -3.08 15.04
CA CYS A 281 -21.99 -2.31 13.86
C CYS A 281 -23.07 -1.24 13.65
N ARG A 282 -22.67 0.02 13.50
CA ARG A 282 -23.56 1.16 13.20
C ARG A 282 -23.15 1.82 11.91
N MET A 283 -24.11 2.22 11.11
CA MET A 283 -23.88 2.93 9.84
C MET A 283 -24.67 4.23 9.82
N TYR A 284 -23.99 5.30 9.49
CA TYR A 284 -24.51 6.66 9.42
C TYR A 284 -24.24 7.24 8.04
N LEU A 285 -25.18 8.04 7.51
CA LEU A 285 -24.95 8.85 6.31
C LEU A 285 -25.17 10.32 6.67
N SER A 286 -24.18 11.16 6.39
CA SER A 286 -24.26 12.60 6.65
C SER A 286 -23.31 13.35 5.71
N HIS A 287 -23.79 14.41 5.06
CA HIS A 287 -23.00 15.29 4.20
C HIS A 287 -22.24 14.52 3.09
N ASN A 288 -22.92 13.60 2.41
CA ASN A 288 -22.35 12.73 1.37
C ASN A 288 -21.18 11.86 1.88
N ARG A 289 -21.19 11.56 3.16
CA ARG A 289 -20.18 10.69 3.78
C ARG A 289 -20.85 9.61 4.58
N LEU A 290 -20.43 8.39 4.33
CA LEU A 290 -20.81 7.18 5.06
C LEU A 290 -19.82 6.98 6.20
N TYR A 291 -20.36 6.73 7.40
CA TYR A 291 -19.56 6.36 8.56
C TYR A 291 -20.01 5.00 9.06
N GLU A 292 -19.05 4.14 9.31
CA GLU A 292 -19.27 2.82 9.88
C GLU A 292 -18.52 2.75 11.21
N LEU A 293 -19.24 2.52 12.28
CA LEU A 293 -18.69 2.36 13.63
C LEU A 293 -18.81 0.89 14.03
N TYR A 294 -17.70 0.24 14.24
CA TYR A 294 -17.58 -1.13 14.70
C TYR A 294 -17.13 -1.15 16.16
N PHE A 295 -17.78 -1.95 16.97
CA PHE A 295 -17.47 -2.10 18.37
C PHE A 295 -17.55 -3.57 18.78
N ALA A 296 -16.55 -4.07 19.50
CA ALA A 296 -16.55 -5.39 20.13
C ALA A 296 -16.20 -5.29 21.61
N ASP A 297 -16.92 -6.02 22.45
CA ASP A 297 -16.50 -6.33 23.82
C ASP A 297 -15.93 -7.76 23.85
N LEU A 298 -14.62 -7.86 23.98
CA LEU A 298 -13.90 -9.15 23.94
C LEU A 298 -14.20 -10.05 25.14
N GLN A 299 -14.88 -9.52 26.17
CA GLN A 299 -15.29 -10.25 27.37
C GLN A 299 -16.80 -10.56 27.41
N ALA A 300 -17.56 -10.15 26.39
CA ALA A 300 -19.01 -10.33 26.35
C ALA A 300 -19.37 -11.79 26.24
N ALA A 301 -20.14 -12.30 27.19
CA ALA A 301 -20.72 -13.63 27.14
C ALA A 301 -22.05 -13.65 26.35
N ASN A 302 -22.71 -12.49 26.23
CA ASN A 302 -23.99 -12.31 25.55
C ASN A 302 -23.99 -10.97 24.80
N TYR A 303 -24.67 -10.91 23.64
CA TYR A 303 -24.76 -9.68 22.85
C TYR A 303 -25.35 -8.47 23.61
N LYS A 304 -26.18 -8.69 24.64
CA LYS A 304 -26.74 -7.62 25.49
C LYS A 304 -25.70 -6.97 26.41
N ASP A 305 -24.56 -7.62 26.64
CA ASP A 305 -23.47 -7.07 27.44
C ASP A 305 -22.87 -5.82 26.78
N LEU A 306 -23.01 -5.70 25.44
CA LEU A 306 -22.61 -4.50 24.68
C LEU A 306 -23.38 -3.24 25.13
N ASN A 307 -24.58 -3.37 25.72
CA ASN A 307 -25.40 -2.23 26.17
C ASN A 307 -24.70 -1.36 27.24
N LYS A 308 -23.73 -1.90 27.98
CA LYS A 308 -22.96 -1.12 28.94
C LYS A 308 -22.14 0.01 28.30
N TYR A 309 -21.85 -0.12 26.99
CA TYR A 309 -21.13 0.88 26.22
C TYR A 309 -22.05 1.82 25.41
N ALA A 310 -23.36 1.72 25.60
CA ALA A 310 -24.33 2.56 24.86
C ALA A 310 -24.03 4.06 25.01
N GLY A 311 -23.59 4.52 26.19
CA GLY A 311 -23.21 5.91 26.40
C GLY A 311 -22.06 6.38 25.52
N LEU A 312 -21.07 5.52 25.29
CA LEU A 312 -19.94 5.77 24.39
C LEU A 312 -20.41 5.77 22.93
N LEU A 313 -21.05 4.71 22.49
CA LEU A 313 -21.45 4.55 21.09
C LEU A 313 -22.52 5.59 20.66
N ASN A 314 -23.40 6.02 21.56
CA ASN A 314 -24.37 7.08 21.30
C ASN A 314 -23.74 8.50 21.30
N SER A 315 -22.49 8.65 21.68
CA SER A 315 -21.77 9.92 21.62
C SER A 315 -21.17 10.20 20.25
N PHE A 316 -21.16 9.20 19.34
CA PHE A 316 -20.68 9.38 17.97
C PHE A 316 -21.51 10.47 17.26
N ASP A 317 -20.82 11.40 16.64
CA ASP A 317 -21.38 12.55 15.94
C ASP A 317 -20.65 12.74 14.60
N THR A 318 -21.39 13.00 13.55
CA THR A 318 -20.88 13.27 12.20
C THR A 318 -20.55 14.76 12.00
N SER A 319 -20.01 15.39 13.04
CA SER A 319 -19.51 16.76 13.01
C SER A 319 -18.23 16.90 13.81
N PHE A 320 -17.38 17.85 13.41
CA PHE A 320 -16.17 18.23 14.11
C PHE A 320 -16.14 19.74 14.33
N ASN A 321 -15.90 20.17 15.58
CA ASN A 321 -15.75 21.58 15.91
C ASN A 321 -14.28 21.90 16.21
N PRO A 322 -13.54 22.59 15.31
CA PRO A 322 -12.12 22.90 15.53
C PRO A 322 -11.86 23.86 16.71
N ALA A 323 -12.90 24.56 17.19
CA ALA A 323 -12.79 25.42 18.37
C ALA A 323 -12.90 24.63 19.70
N ASP A 324 -13.39 23.40 19.69
CA ASP A 324 -13.49 22.55 20.87
C ASP A 324 -12.12 21.96 21.22
N LYS A 325 -11.42 22.57 22.18
CA LYS A 325 -10.09 22.14 22.62
C LYS A 325 -10.10 20.82 23.40
N THR A 326 -11.27 20.32 23.77
CA THR A 326 -11.41 19.02 24.45
C THR A 326 -11.40 17.83 23.48
N VAL A 327 -11.44 18.08 22.17
CA VAL A 327 -11.31 17.04 21.16
C VAL A 327 -9.83 16.76 20.88
N LYS A 328 -9.42 15.49 20.91
CA LYS A 328 -8.18 15.02 20.30
C LYS A 328 -8.45 14.84 18.82
N ASP A 329 -7.84 15.66 17.98
CA ASP A 329 -7.94 15.53 16.54
C ASP A 329 -6.92 14.50 16.03
N LEU A 330 -7.39 13.50 15.30
CA LEU A 330 -6.56 12.45 14.72
C LEU A 330 -6.08 12.79 13.30
N SER A 331 -6.65 13.85 12.70
CA SER A 331 -6.28 14.22 11.35
C SER A 331 -4.93 14.91 11.28
N THR A 332 -4.08 14.47 10.34
CA THR A 332 -2.83 15.14 9.96
C THR A 332 -3.05 16.12 8.82
N VAL A 333 -4.24 16.14 8.20
CA VAL A 333 -4.57 17.01 7.07
C VAL A 333 -4.59 18.47 7.48
N LYS A 334 -3.80 19.30 6.79
CA LYS A 334 -3.73 20.75 6.99
C LYS A 334 -3.96 21.47 5.66
N ASN A 335 -4.88 22.40 5.63
CA ASN A 335 -5.20 23.17 4.41
C ASN A 335 -5.53 22.30 3.18
N GLY A 336 -6.17 21.13 3.40
CA GLY A 336 -6.50 20.19 2.33
C GLY A 336 -5.33 19.34 1.85
N MET A 337 -4.14 19.46 2.45
CA MET A 337 -2.96 18.69 2.14
C MET A 337 -2.65 17.68 3.25
N ARG A 338 -2.19 16.51 2.87
CA ARG A 338 -1.71 15.45 3.77
C ARG A 338 -0.22 15.27 3.56
N GLY A 339 0.55 15.32 4.66
CA GLY A 339 1.96 14.97 4.66
C GLY A 339 2.12 13.45 4.52
N VAL A 340 2.96 13.01 3.60
CA VAL A 340 3.36 11.61 3.44
C VAL A 340 4.88 11.51 3.52
N TYR A 341 5.36 10.40 4.03
CA TYR A 341 6.79 10.16 4.20
C TYR A 341 7.16 8.74 3.81
N ASN A 342 8.14 8.61 2.92
CA ASN A 342 8.74 7.34 2.57
C ASN A 342 10.10 7.22 3.25
N GLU A 343 10.19 6.35 4.26
CA GLU A 343 11.40 6.18 5.09
C GLU A 343 12.55 5.53 4.32
N ASP A 344 12.24 4.66 3.36
CA ASP A 344 13.25 3.93 2.60
C ASP A 344 14.08 4.86 1.71
N TYR A 345 13.46 5.93 1.21
CA TYR A 345 14.10 6.89 0.33
C TYR A 345 14.35 8.26 0.98
N GLY A 346 13.88 8.48 2.22
CA GLY A 346 14.02 9.77 2.90
C GLY A 346 13.23 10.89 2.24
N ILE A 347 12.08 10.59 1.63
CA ILE A 347 11.26 11.53 0.88
C ILE A 347 10.01 11.89 1.67
N ALA A 348 9.86 13.17 2.01
CA ALA A 348 8.64 13.74 2.56
C ALA A 348 7.99 14.66 1.52
N LEU A 349 6.67 14.62 1.42
CA LEU A 349 5.91 15.50 0.53
C LEU A 349 4.50 15.75 1.04
N ASP A 350 3.90 16.85 0.63
CA ASP A 350 2.50 17.17 0.87
C ASP A 350 1.69 16.88 -0.39
N ILE A 351 0.66 16.02 -0.27
CA ILE A 351 -0.27 15.69 -1.36
C ILE A 351 -1.68 16.17 -1.02
N PRO A 352 -2.55 16.47 -2.01
CA PRO A 352 -3.96 16.70 -1.75
C PRO A 352 -4.58 15.52 -1.00
N ALA A 353 -5.32 15.82 0.08
CA ALA A 353 -5.81 14.79 0.99
C ALA A 353 -6.90 13.88 0.40
N ASP A 354 -7.51 14.30 -0.71
CA ASP A 354 -8.52 13.57 -1.49
C ASP A 354 -7.93 12.65 -2.57
N TRP A 355 -6.59 12.65 -2.73
CA TRP A 355 -5.92 11.75 -3.65
C TRP A 355 -5.82 10.34 -3.07
N SER A 356 -5.97 9.33 -3.93
CA SER A 356 -5.58 7.96 -3.60
C SER A 356 -4.06 7.89 -3.49
N MET A 357 -3.56 6.99 -2.66
CA MET A 357 -2.12 6.90 -2.44
C MET A 357 -1.66 5.45 -2.30
N ASP A 358 -0.50 5.18 -2.89
CA ASP A 358 0.35 4.03 -2.63
C ASP A 358 1.73 4.53 -2.24
N ASN A 359 1.97 4.62 -0.93
CA ASN A 359 3.23 5.18 -0.42
C ASN A 359 4.41 4.22 -0.60
N GLY A 360 4.17 2.93 -0.79
CA GLY A 360 5.20 1.93 -1.13
C GLY A 360 5.77 2.16 -2.51
N ASP A 361 4.90 2.39 -3.49
CA ASP A 361 5.26 2.70 -4.88
C ASP A 361 5.45 4.21 -5.11
N MET A 362 5.23 5.05 -4.10
CA MET A 362 5.24 6.52 -4.17
C MET A 362 4.40 7.05 -5.33
N TYR A 363 3.19 6.51 -5.47
CA TYR A 363 2.22 6.86 -6.49
C TYR A 363 0.96 7.46 -5.85
N TYR A 364 0.56 8.62 -6.32
CA TYR A 364 -0.56 9.40 -5.79
C TYR A 364 -1.43 9.89 -6.94
N GLU A 365 -2.74 9.70 -6.87
CA GLU A 365 -3.64 9.96 -7.99
C GLU A 365 -4.95 10.61 -7.54
N SER A 366 -5.38 11.64 -8.27
CA SER A 366 -6.70 12.26 -8.11
C SER A 366 -7.80 11.39 -8.76
N LYS A 367 -9.05 11.65 -8.38
CA LYS A 367 -10.23 11.03 -9.04
C LYS A 367 -10.35 11.42 -10.53
N ASP A 368 -9.76 12.53 -10.91
CA ASP A 368 -9.84 13.12 -12.26
C ASP A 368 -8.65 12.76 -13.16
N GLY A 369 -7.75 11.87 -12.67
CA GLY A 369 -6.64 11.31 -13.44
C GLY A 369 -5.35 12.14 -13.42
N SER A 370 -5.25 13.18 -12.56
CA SER A 370 -3.96 13.81 -12.27
C SER A 370 -3.17 12.93 -11.31
N TYR A 371 -1.86 12.75 -11.53
CA TYR A 371 -1.04 11.90 -10.66
C TYR A 371 0.35 12.49 -10.40
N LEU A 372 0.92 12.09 -9.28
CA LEU A 372 2.30 12.32 -8.88
C LEU A 372 2.96 10.98 -8.60
N LYS A 373 4.11 10.73 -9.23
CA LYS A 373 4.90 9.53 -9.04
C LYS A 373 6.34 9.90 -8.76
N LEU A 374 6.95 9.20 -7.81
CA LEU A 374 8.37 9.35 -7.53
C LEU A 374 9.07 8.01 -7.72
N ASN A 375 10.32 8.08 -8.18
CA ASN A 375 11.17 6.91 -8.34
C ASN A 375 12.61 7.28 -8.03
N VAL A 376 13.32 6.38 -7.36
CA VAL A 376 14.76 6.52 -7.09
C VAL A 376 15.49 5.34 -7.71
N SER A 377 16.60 5.61 -8.40
CA SER A 377 17.41 4.59 -9.05
C SER A 377 18.90 4.97 -9.04
N THR A 378 19.77 4.01 -9.27
CA THR A 378 21.19 4.30 -9.50
C THR A 378 21.36 4.93 -10.88
N GLY A 379 22.11 6.03 -10.98
CA GLY A 379 22.48 6.65 -12.25
C GLY A 379 23.72 6.00 -12.87
N PRO A 380 23.86 6.02 -14.21
CA PRO A 380 25.09 5.61 -14.88
C PRO A 380 26.28 6.45 -14.43
N LYS A 381 27.48 5.85 -14.44
CA LYS A 381 28.70 6.58 -14.09
C LYS A 381 28.96 7.75 -15.07
N GLY A 382 29.09 8.97 -14.53
CA GLY A 382 29.31 10.18 -15.30
C GLY A 382 28.04 10.78 -15.92
N ASP A 383 26.88 10.40 -15.42
CA ASP A 383 25.58 10.95 -15.82
C ASP A 383 25.49 12.47 -15.55
N SER A 384 24.63 13.15 -16.31
CA SER A 384 24.32 14.56 -16.12
C SER A 384 22.84 14.82 -16.36
N LEU A 385 22.32 15.90 -15.78
CA LEU A 385 20.91 16.30 -15.99
C LEU A 385 20.59 16.51 -17.47
N ASP A 386 21.49 17.10 -18.23
CA ASP A 386 21.29 17.32 -19.68
C ASP A 386 21.23 16.01 -20.46
N GLN A 387 22.11 15.04 -20.13
CA GLN A 387 22.10 13.72 -20.76
C GLN A 387 20.80 12.97 -20.42
N TRP A 388 20.43 12.96 -19.15
CA TRP A 388 19.19 12.31 -18.69
C TRP A 388 17.96 12.99 -19.30
N GLY A 389 17.85 14.32 -19.26
CA GLY A 389 16.77 15.07 -19.88
C GLY A 389 16.67 14.81 -21.40
N GLY A 390 17.83 14.69 -22.08
CA GLY A 390 17.87 14.29 -23.50
C GLY A 390 17.36 12.85 -23.74
N GLN A 391 17.68 11.91 -22.84
CA GLN A 391 17.17 10.53 -22.89
C GLN A 391 15.66 10.48 -22.72
N MET A 392 15.08 11.26 -21.80
CA MET A 392 13.64 11.34 -21.57
C MET A 392 12.91 11.89 -22.80
N LYS A 393 13.41 12.97 -23.40
CA LYS A 393 12.87 13.50 -24.66
C LYS A 393 12.90 12.48 -25.80
N LYS A 394 14.02 11.77 -25.93
CA LYS A 394 14.16 10.70 -26.93
C LYS A 394 13.17 9.57 -26.67
N TRP A 395 12.95 9.20 -25.41
CA TRP A 395 11.97 8.20 -25.03
C TRP A 395 10.56 8.61 -25.45
N LEU A 396 10.19 9.88 -25.24
CA LEU A 396 8.90 10.43 -25.65
C LEU A 396 8.75 10.39 -27.19
N GLU A 397 9.79 10.81 -27.93
CA GLU A 397 9.84 10.77 -29.41
C GLU A 397 9.70 9.33 -29.96
N GLU A 398 10.33 8.36 -29.32
CA GLU A 398 10.25 6.95 -29.71
C GLU A 398 8.92 6.31 -29.31
N SER A 399 8.24 6.85 -28.30
CA SER A 399 6.99 6.31 -27.75
C SER A 399 5.74 6.85 -28.42
N PHE A 400 5.75 8.08 -28.93
CA PHE A 400 4.59 8.75 -29.50
C PHE A 400 4.82 9.19 -30.96
N VAL A 401 3.80 9.09 -31.80
CA VAL A 401 3.83 9.69 -33.14
C VAL A 401 3.85 11.23 -33.01
N LYS A 402 4.49 11.90 -33.96
CA LYS A 402 4.80 13.34 -33.88
C LYS A 402 3.59 14.26 -33.68
N THR A 403 2.40 13.79 -34.02
CA THR A 403 1.13 14.52 -33.86
C THR A 403 0.52 14.36 -32.46
N SER A 404 1.04 13.44 -31.66
CA SER A 404 0.48 13.05 -30.36
C SER A 404 1.38 13.40 -29.18
N TYR A 405 2.46 14.15 -29.39
CA TYR A 405 3.28 14.68 -28.30
C TYR A 405 3.94 16.01 -28.67
N GLU A 406 4.34 16.77 -27.67
CA GLU A 406 5.12 17.99 -27.80
C GLU A 406 5.99 18.19 -26.55
N VAL A 407 7.29 18.45 -26.71
CA VAL A 407 8.14 18.98 -25.64
C VAL A 407 7.91 20.49 -25.59
N VAL A 408 7.21 20.96 -24.57
CA VAL A 408 6.79 22.36 -24.43
C VAL A 408 7.93 23.24 -23.97
N ASN A 409 8.66 22.78 -22.93
CA ASN A 409 9.75 23.55 -22.34
C ASN A 409 10.76 22.64 -21.63
N THR A 410 11.95 23.17 -21.38
CA THR A 410 12.96 22.56 -20.51
C THR A 410 13.62 23.67 -19.73
N TYR A 411 13.62 23.55 -18.39
CA TYR A 411 14.13 24.62 -17.53
C TYR A 411 14.67 24.06 -16.21
N PRO A 412 15.59 24.79 -15.56
CA PRO A 412 16.07 24.42 -14.24
C PRO A 412 15.03 24.73 -13.16
N LEU A 413 15.01 23.92 -12.12
CA LEU A 413 14.22 24.10 -10.91
C LEU A 413 15.09 23.74 -9.70
N GLU A 414 14.83 24.34 -8.55
CA GLU A 414 15.42 23.91 -7.29
C GLU A 414 14.39 23.07 -6.52
N VAL A 415 14.79 21.86 -6.11
CA VAL A 415 13.97 20.96 -5.29
C VAL A 415 14.82 20.45 -4.12
N SER A 416 14.35 20.64 -2.90
CA SER A 416 15.06 20.23 -1.66
C SER A 416 16.49 20.77 -1.58
N GLY A 417 16.74 21.99 -2.10
CA GLY A 417 18.06 22.62 -2.11
C GLY A 417 19.02 22.13 -3.20
N GLU A 418 18.60 21.20 -4.06
CA GLU A 418 19.41 20.69 -5.19
C GLU A 418 18.87 21.18 -6.53
N GLN A 419 19.79 21.33 -7.50
CA GLN A 419 19.41 21.70 -8.86
C GLN A 419 18.75 20.52 -9.57
N ALA A 420 17.56 20.75 -10.08
CA ALA A 420 16.81 19.83 -10.91
C ALA A 420 16.66 20.35 -12.35
N LEU A 421 16.45 19.46 -13.30
CA LEU A 421 16.01 19.77 -14.64
C LEU A 421 14.56 19.34 -14.82
N VAL A 422 13.74 20.23 -15.35
CA VAL A 422 12.35 19.92 -15.68
C VAL A 422 12.20 19.82 -17.19
N ASN A 423 11.69 18.71 -17.69
CA ASN A 423 11.06 18.61 -19.01
C ASN A 423 9.56 18.79 -18.86
N GLU A 424 9.01 19.83 -19.43
CA GLU A 424 7.58 20.02 -19.58
C GLU A 424 7.16 19.51 -20.95
N ALA A 425 6.33 18.49 -20.97
CA ALA A 425 5.81 17.87 -22.19
C ALA A 425 4.30 17.80 -22.17
N ARG A 426 3.72 17.46 -23.31
CA ARG A 426 2.32 17.03 -23.38
C ARG A 426 2.16 15.90 -24.39
N TYR A 427 1.23 15.03 -24.12
CA TYR A 427 0.91 13.92 -25.02
C TYR A 427 -0.60 13.61 -25.02
N ASN A 428 -1.04 12.88 -26.03
CA ASN A 428 -2.45 12.53 -26.21
C ASN A 428 -2.57 11.11 -26.76
N TYR A 429 -3.23 10.25 -26.02
CA TYR A 429 -3.53 8.87 -26.44
C TYR A 429 -4.72 8.77 -27.38
N GLY A 430 -5.50 9.85 -27.58
CA GLY A 430 -6.70 9.93 -28.38
C GLY A 430 -7.94 10.41 -27.62
N ASP A 431 -7.86 10.50 -26.31
CA ASP A 431 -8.94 10.86 -25.37
C ASP A 431 -8.76 12.25 -24.73
N GLY A 432 -7.67 12.94 -25.01
CA GLY A 432 -7.37 14.27 -24.47
C GLY A 432 -5.87 14.50 -24.32
N TRP A 433 -5.48 15.77 -24.17
CA TRP A 433 -4.10 16.15 -23.91
C TRP A 433 -3.81 16.06 -22.42
N ILE A 434 -2.69 15.43 -22.08
CA ILE A 434 -2.13 15.36 -20.73
C ILE A 434 -0.89 16.24 -20.71
N ARG A 435 -0.79 17.13 -19.71
CA ARG A 435 0.40 17.91 -19.40
C ARG A 435 1.24 17.12 -18.39
N GLU A 436 2.51 16.90 -18.72
CA GLU A 436 3.45 16.15 -17.90
C GLU A 436 4.67 17.01 -17.57
N TYR A 437 5.14 16.88 -16.35
CA TYR A 437 6.36 17.50 -15.83
C TYR A 437 7.26 16.39 -15.29
N GLU A 438 8.38 16.18 -15.98
CA GLU A 438 9.43 15.26 -15.59
C GLU A 438 10.52 16.03 -14.84
N VAL A 439 10.65 15.86 -13.54
CA VAL A 439 11.65 16.54 -12.69
C VAL A 439 12.76 15.56 -12.37
N MET A 440 13.97 15.91 -12.77
CA MET A 440 15.16 15.07 -12.67
C MET A 440 16.17 15.70 -11.71
N ILE A 441 16.56 14.97 -10.67
CA ILE A 441 17.56 15.38 -9.69
C ILE A 441 18.66 14.32 -9.67
N LEU A 442 19.93 14.75 -9.76
CA LEU A 442 21.10 13.88 -9.63
C LEU A 442 21.84 14.22 -8.35
N LYS A 443 21.97 13.25 -7.44
CA LYS A 443 22.71 13.43 -6.20
C LYS A 443 23.45 12.15 -5.82
N ASP A 444 24.74 12.26 -5.56
CA ASP A 444 25.60 11.18 -5.05
C ASP A 444 25.54 9.86 -5.86
N GLY A 445 25.33 9.96 -7.18
CA GLY A 445 25.24 8.82 -8.09
C GLY A 445 23.83 8.21 -8.18
N TYR A 446 22.84 8.83 -7.56
CA TYR A 446 21.45 8.41 -7.65
C TYR A 446 20.64 9.40 -8.47
N ARG A 447 19.63 8.87 -9.15
CA ARG A 447 18.59 9.59 -9.88
C ARG A 447 17.32 9.62 -9.01
N TYR A 448 16.84 10.81 -8.69
CA TYR A 448 15.53 11.04 -8.11
C TYR A 448 14.66 11.62 -9.20
N TYR A 449 13.62 10.89 -9.55
CA TYR A 449 12.70 11.24 -10.64
C TYR A 449 11.33 11.52 -10.06
N VAL A 450 10.79 12.68 -10.37
CA VAL A 450 9.43 13.07 -10.02
C VAL A 450 8.65 13.32 -11.31
N GLU A 451 7.56 12.62 -11.47
CA GLU A 451 6.65 12.74 -12.60
C GLU A 451 5.31 13.27 -12.09
N TYR A 452 4.89 14.40 -12.59
CA TYR A 452 3.57 14.96 -12.36
C TYR A 452 2.83 15.10 -13.67
N ALA A 453 1.63 14.53 -13.77
CA ALA A 453 0.80 14.63 -14.96
C ALA A 453 -0.63 15.04 -14.61
N ALA A 454 -1.23 15.85 -15.45
CA ALA A 454 -2.62 16.30 -15.30
C ALA A 454 -3.29 16.50 -16.68
N PRO A 455 -4.60 16.23 -16.80
CA PRO A 455 -5.37 16.58 -18.00
C PRO A 455 -5.30 18.09 -18.29
N GLU A 456 -5.02 18.49 -19.54
CA GLU A 456 -4.89 19.91 -19.90
C GLU A 456 -6.20 20.70 -19.81
N ASP A 457 -7.33 20.02 -19.90
CA ASP A 457 -8.66 20.62 -19.72
C ASP A 457 -8.99 20.89 -18.25
N GLN A 458 -8.09 20.54 -17.31
CA GLN A 458 -8.15 20.82 -15.89
C GLN A 458 -7.01 21.79 -15.46
N PRO A 459 -7.09 23.08 -15.80
CA PRO A 459 -6.00 24.03 -15.57
C PRO A 459 -5.68 24.25 -14.08
N ALA A 460 -6.64 24.00 -13.17
CA ALA A 460 -6.39 24.05 -11.74
C ALA A 460 -5.45 22.94 -11.28
N ASP A 461 -5.56 21.75 -11.88
CA ASP A 461 -4.67 20.64 -11.58
C ASP A 461 -3.29 20.84 -12.21
N VAL A 462 -3.23 21.29 -13.46
CA VAL A 462 -1.95 21.67 -14.08
C VAL A 462 -1.18 22.67 -13.22
N ALA A 463 -1.87 23.62 -12.60
CA ALA A 463 -1.26 24.63 -11.73
C ALA A 463 -0.71 24.08 -10.40
N LYS A 464 -1.17 22.90 -9.93
CA LYS A 464 -0.69 22.28 -8.68
C LYS A 464 0.80 21.88 -8.74
N PHE A 465 1.36 21.70 -9.93
CA PHE A 465 2.76 21.29 -10.12
C PHE A 465 3.72 22.07 -9.22
N LYS A 466 3.61 23.41 -9.23
CA LYS A 466 4.52 24.27 -8.47
C LYS A 466 4.39 24.06 -6.96
N ASP A 467 3.18 23.94 -6.47
CA ASP A 467 2.92 23.77 -5.03
C ASP A 467 3.36 22.38 -4.55
N LEU A 468 3.13 21.34 -5.35
CA LEU A 468 3.63 20.00 -5.08
C LEU A 468 5.16 19.96 -5.02
N MET A 469 5.85 20.58 -5.97
CA MET A 469 7.33 20.62 -5.97
C MET A 469 7.89 21.38 -4.77
N ASN A 470 7.23 22.46 -4.34
CA ASN A 470 7.64 23.20 -3.13
C ASN A 470 7.41 22.40 -1.84
N GLY A 471 6.48 21.44 -1.85
CA GLY A 471 6.17 20.54 -0.72
C GLY A 471 7.10 19.33 -0.63
N ILE A 472 7.94 19.07 -1.64
CA ILE A 472 8.87 17.93 -1.62
C ILE A 472 10.11 18.28 -0.80
N ASN A 473 10.44 17.40 0.16
CA ASN A 473 11.67 17.47 0.94
C ASN A 473 12.36 16.09 0.90
N ILE A 474 13.60 16.06 0.41
CA ILE A 474 14.41 14.85 0.24
C ILE A 474 15.64 14.93 1.14
N ASP A 475 15.78 13.95 2.02
CA ASP A 475 17.02 13.69 2.72
C ASP A 475 17.93 12.80 1.84
N PHE A 476 18.81 13.42 1.07
CA PHE A 476 19.68 12.72 0.14
C PHE A 476 20.73 11.81 0.81
N THR A 477 20.83 11.80 2.14
CA THR A 477 21.77 10.91 2.85
C THR A 477 21.17 9.50 3.04
N VAL A 478 19.84 9.36 3.03
CA VAL A 478 19.14 8.10 3.31
C VAL A 478 19.46 7.03 2.25
N VAL A 479 19.34 7.36 0.98
CA VAL A 479 19.53 6.37 -0.10
C VAL A 479 20.96 5.85 -0.16
N PRO A 480 22.02 6.67 -0.15
CA PRO A 480 23.40 6.17 -0.09
C PRO A 480 23.71 5.29 1.13
N GLU A 481 23.09 5.60 2.29
CA GLU A 481 23.29 4.83 3.51
C GLU A 481 22.49 3.52 3.54
N SER A 482 21.33 3.50 2.88
CA SER A 482 20.38 2.37 2.93
C SER A 482 20.58 1.36 1.79
N PHE A 483 20.96 1.83 0.60
CA PHE A 483 21.06 1.02 -0.61
C PHE A 483 22.46 1.13 -1.21
N GLY A 484 23.04 0.01 -1.59
CA GLY A 484 24.32 -0.02 -2.31
C GLY A 484 24.14 0.38 -3.78
N SER A 485 23.43 -0.45 -4.54
CA SER A 485 22.99 -0.16 -5.91
C SER A 485 21.50 -0.49 -6.01
N MET A 486 20.76 0.39 -6.65
CA MET A 486 19.33 0.21 -6.92
C MET A 486 19.14 -0.26 -8.36
N GLU A 487 17.98 -0.81 -8.66
CA GLU A 487 17.62 -1.15 -10.03
C GLU A 487 17.64 0.11 -10.91
N GLU A 488 18.14 -0.04 -12.12
CA GLU A 488 18.09 1.02 -13.11
C GLU A 488 16.62 1.27 -13.50
N ASN A 489 16.28 2.53 -13.74
CA ASN A 489 14.97 2.88 -14.28
C ASN A 489 14.80 2.23 -15.67
N THR A 490 13.62 1.65 -15.92
CA THR A 490 13.29 0.99 -17.20
C THR A 490 13.51 1.88 -18.43
N PHE A 491 13.45 3.19 -18.29
CA PHE A 491 13.77 4.15 -19.37
C PHE A 491 15.25 4.13 -19.79
N LEU A 492 16.13 3.59 -18.96
CA LEU A 492 17.56 3.47 -19.22
C LEU A 492 17.94 2.13 -19.83
N ILE A 493 17.06 1.13 -19.78
CA ILE A 493 17.32 -0.17 -20.36
C ILE A 493 17.40 -0.01 -21.88
N ASP A 494 18.45 -0.57 -22.47
CA ASP A 494 18.61 -0.60 -23.92
C ASP A 494 17.37 -1.26 -24.55
N LYS A 495 16.60 -0.50 -25.33
CA LYS A 495 15.40 -1.00 -26.01
C LYS A 495 15.69 -2.15 -26.98
N SER A 496 16.95 -2.41 -27.33
CA SER A 496 17.37 -3.56 -28.13
C SER A 496 17.48 -4.86 -27.33
N GLU A 497 17.66 -4.78 -26.02
CA GLU A 497 17.83 -5.93 -25.13
C GLU A 497 16.57 -6.81 -25.07
N ARG A 498 16.78 -8.12 -25.19
CA ARG A 498 15.72 -9.14 -25.25
C ARG A 498 16.03 -10.30 -24.32
N THR A 499 15.05 -10.76 -23.59
CA THR A 499 15.13 -12.00 -22.79
C THR A 499 14.37 -13.13 -23.49
N THR A 500 15.01 -14.27 -23.68
CA THR A 500 14.31 -15.46 -24.18
C THR A 500 13.52 -16.10 -23.04
N LYS A 501 12.22 -16.18 -23.20
CA LYS A 501 11.28 -16.85 -22.31
C LYS A 501 10.81 -18.15 -22.95
N THR A 502 10.73 -19.23 -22.16
CA THR A 502 10.39 -20.56 -22.67
C THR A 502 9.31 -21.19 -21.80
N SER A 503 8.28 -21.75 -22.44
CA SER A 503 7.29 -22.61 -21.78
C SER A 503 7.60 -24.07 -22.10
N LYS A 504 7.85 -24.86 -21.05
CA LYS A 504 8.01 -26.33 -21.16
C LYS A 504 6.65 -27.01 -21.28
N THR A 505 5.66 -26.50 -20.57
CA THR A 505 4.29 -27.01 -20.56
C THR A 505 3.62 -26.89 -21.92
N TYR A 506 3.83 -25.74 -22.60
CA TYR A 506 3.21 -25.43 -23.89
C TYR A 506 4.20 -25.46 -25.06
N GLN A 507 5.45 -25.88 -24.84
CA GLN A 507 6.46 -26.16 -25.90
C GLN A 507 6.68 -24.99 -26.87
N TYR A 508 6.87 -23.77 -26.36
CA TYR A 508 7.23 -22.62 -27.16
C TYR A 508 8.29 -21.75 -26.48
N GLN A 509 8.95 -20.93 -27.25
CA GLN A 509 9.82 -19.86 -26.77
C GLN A 509 9.55 -18.57 -27.53
N ILE A 510 9.86 -17.44 -26.89
CA ILE A 510 9.70 -16.10 -27.46
C ILE A 510 10.74 -15.16 -26.84
N ARG A 511 11.20 -14.16 -27.59
CA ARG A 511 12.13 -13.14 -27.09
C ARG A 511 11.35 -11.88 -26.75
N ILE A 512 11.30 -11.53 -25.45
CA ILE A 512 10.58 -10.39 -24.92
C ILE A 512 11.55 -9.23 -24.69
N PRO A 513 11.24 -7.98 -25.09
CA PRO A 513 12.01 -6.80 -24.72
C PRO A 513 12.09 -6.64 -23.19
N GLN A 514 13.28 -6.35 -22.65
CA GLN A 514 13.46 -6.24 -21.21
C GLN A 514 12.69 -5.07 -20.61
N TYR A 515 12.47 -4.00 -21.38
CA TYR A 515 11.73 -2.81 -20.92
C TYR A 515 10.20 -2.98 -20.91
N TRP A 516 9.66 -4.15 -21.35
CA TRP A 516 8.24 -4.44 -21.26
C TRP A 516 7.89 -4.93 -19.85
N SER A 517 6.85 -4.34 -19.26
CA SER A 517 6.36 -4.76 -17.95
C SER A 517 5.53 -6.02 -18.05
N ALA A 518 5.79 -6.96 -17.15
CA ALA A 518 5.07 -8.23 -17.08
C ALA A 518 3.85 -8.12 -16.17
N ASN A 519 2.65 -8.36 -16.71
CA ASN A 519 1.45 -8.55 -15.90
C ASN A 519 1.30 -10.02 -15.47
N ARG A 520 1.70 -10.94 -16.35
CA ARG A 520 1.68 -12.39 -16.14
C ARG A 520 2.86 -13.02 -16.89
N ASP A 521 3.94 -13.35 -16.21
CA ASP A 521 5.13 -13.92 -16.84
C ASP A 521 5.41 -15.38 -16.45
N GLN A 522 4.42 -16.05 -15.87
CA GLN A 522 4.51 -17.48 -15.57
C GLN A 522 4.27 -18.31 -16.83
N PHE A 523 5.32 -18.56 -17.60
CA PHE A 523 5.24 -19.22 -18.92
C PHE A 523 4.74 -20.68 -18.88
N GLU A 524 4.72 -21.30 -17.71
CA GLU A 524 4.11 -22.62 -17.51
C GLU A 524 2.58 -22.56 -17.31
N LEU A 525 2.01 -21.36 -17.23
CA LEU A 525 0.57 -21.08 -17.18
C LEU A 525 0.10 -20.34 -18.44
N SER A 526 -1.21 -20.26 -18.63
CA SER A 526 -1.84 -19.52 -19.73
C SER A 526 -2.98 -18.66 -19.13
N PRO A 527 -3.13 -17.39 -19.48
CA PRO A 527 -2.32 -16.63 -20.44
C PRO A 527 -1.02 -16.06 -19.86
N VAL A 528 -0.06 -15.73 -20.75
CA VAL A 528 1.10 -14.86 -20.50
C VAL A 528 0.79 -13.47 -21.04
N GLU A 529 1.19 -12.42 -20.32
CA GLU A 529 0.82 -11.03 -20.69
C GLU A 529 1.92 -10.03 -20.34
N TYR A 530 2.22 -9.16 -21.31
CA TYR A 530 3.14 -8.03 -21.19
C TYR A 530 2.51 -6.74 -21.65
N GLN A 531 2.90 -5.63 -21.00
CA GLN A 531 2.50 -4.27 -21.35
C GLN A 531 3.71 -3.42 -21.68
N PHE A 532 3.50 -2.41 -22.53
CA PHE A 532 4.47 -1.37 -22.86
C PHE A 532 3.70 -0.10 -23.21
N VAL A 533 4.39 1.02 -23.38
CA VAL A 533 3.73 2.31 -23.63
C VAL A 533 2.80 2.22 -24.82
N GLY A 534 1.51 2.44 -24.58
CA GLY A 534 0.45 2.38 -25.56
C GLY A 534 0.16 0.99 -26.13
N GLY A 535 0.76 -0.09 -25.60
CA GLY A 535 0.60 -1.41 -26.16
C GLY A 535 0.54 -2.57 -25.16
N ARG A 536 0.06 -3.71 -25.67
CA ARG A 536 -0.08 -4.94 -24.90
C ARG A 536 0.14 -6.14 -25.80
N MET A 537 0.76 -7.17 -25.26
CA MET A 537 0.88 -8.49 -25.89
C MET A 537 0.41 -9.57 -24.92
N MET A 538 -0.37 -10.52 -25.44
CA MET A 538 -0.85 -11.67 -24.67
C MET A 538 -0.72 -12.95 -25.50
N ILE A 539 -0.33 -14.03 -24.85
CA ILE A 539 -0.26 -15.39 -25.44
C ILE A 539 -1.19 -16.27 -24.63
N THR A 540 -2.20 -16.84 -25.28
CA THR A 540 -2.99 -17.93 -24.73
C THR A 540 -2.60 -19.25 -25.38
N ALA A 541 -2.59 -20.33 -24.63
CA ALA A 541 -2.34 -21.68 -25.11
C ALA A 541 -3.38 -22.64 -24.51
N GLU A 542 -4.10 -23.35 -25.37
CA GLU A 542 -5.19 -24.25 -25.01
C GLU A 542 -4.90 -25.64 -25.58
N LYS A 543 -4.71 -26.62 -24.68
CA LYS A 543 -4.52 -28.02 -25.05
C LYS A 543 -5.84 -28.65 -25.45
N ASP A 544 -5.74 -29.65 -26.31
CA ASP A 544 -6.87 -30.46 -26.77
C ASP A 544 -7.99 -29.62 -27.45
N SER A 545 -7.61 -28.47 -28.01
CA SER A 545 -8.50 -27.55 -28.73
C SER A 545 -8.36 -27.71 -30.25
N SER A 546 -9.41 -27.38 -30.99
CA SER A 546 -9.44 -27.42 -32.46
C SER A 546 -9.10 -26.05 -33.04
N PHE A 547 -8.15 -26.03 -33.98
CA PHE A 547 -7.77 -24.84 -34.73
C PHE A 547 -8.95 -24.27 -35.53
N GLU A 548 -9.69 -25.14 -36.23
CA GLU A 548 -10.85 -24.75 -37.03
C GLU A 548 -11.96 -24.16 -36.15
N GLU A 549 -12.16 -24.73 -34.97
CA GLU A 549 -13.16 -24.23 -34.03
C GLU A 549 -12.74 -22.86 -33.47
N ALA A 550 -11.50 -22.71 -33.01
CA ALA A 550 -10.98 -21.43 -32.50
C ALA A 550 -11.08 -20.31 -33.55
N VAL A 551 -10.68 -20.61 -34.80
CA VAL A 551 -10.80 -19.65 -35.93
C VAL A 551 -12.28 -19.32 -36.24
N SER A 552 -13.14 -20.34 -36.23
CA SER A 552 -14.58 -20.14 -36.47
C SER A 552 -15.25 -19.29 -35.41
N GLN A 553 -14.93 -19.56 -34.11
CA GLN A 553 -15.44 -18.79 -32.97
C GLN A 553 -14.99 -17.32 -33.03
N LEU A 554 -13.72 -17.05 -33.34
CA LEU A 554 -13.22 -15.68 -33.51
C LEU A 554 -13.86 -14.97 -34.69
N LYS A 555 -14.03 -15.64 -35.82
CA LYS A 555 -14.76 -15.09 -36.97
C LYS A 555 -16.21 -14.74 -36.62
N ALA A 556 -16.89 -15.65 -35.92
CA ALA A 556 -18.27 -15.43 -35.49
C ALA A 556 -18.36 -14.26 -34.51
N PHE A 557 -17.43 -14.22 -33.52
CA PHE A 557 -17.34 -13.14 -32.55
C PHE A 557 -17.19 -11.77 -33.23
N TYR A 558 -16.20 -11.60 -34.11
CA TYR A 558 -15.97 -10.31 -34.77
C TYR A 558 -17.10 -9.94 -35.72
N ASN A 559 -17.64 -10.89 -36.49
CA ASN A 559 -18.77 -10.64 -37.36
C ASN A 559 -20.03 -10.21 -36.60
N GLU A 560 -20.19 -10.66 -35.37
CA GLU A 560 -21.28 -10.24 -34.51
C GLU A 560 -20.95 -8.90 -33.81
N ALA A 561 -19.75 -8.76 -33.25
CA ALA A 561 -19.33 -7.58 -32.51
C ALA A 561 -19.40 -6.28 -33.35
N VAL A 562 -19.01 -6.33 -34.62
CA VAL A 562 -19.06 -5.16 -35.52
C VAL A 562 -20.49 -4.65 -35.79
N LYS A 563 -21.52 -5.46 -35.54
CA LYS A 563 -22.93 -5.02 -35.69
C LYS A 563 -23.37 -4.12 -34.52
N TYR A 564 -22.80 -4.32 -33.34
CA TYR A 564 -23.20 -3.61 -32.11
C TYR A 564 -22.19 -2.57 -31.67
N GLN A 565 -20.91 -2.76 -32.00
CA GLN A 565 -19.82 -1.86 -31.67
C GLN A 565 -19.41 -1.07 -32.91
N LYS A 566 -19.95 0.15 -33.06
CA LYS A 566 -19.72 1.00 -34.26
C LYS A 566 -18.25 1.37 -34.46
N ASP A 567 -17.50 1.38 -33.36
CA ASP A 567 -16.09 1.77 -33.33
C ASP A 567 -15.14 0.58 -33.45
N LEU A 568 -15.66 -0.63 -33.69
CA LEU A 568 -14.90 -1.83 -34.00
C LEU A 568 -14.96 -2.15 -35.50
N LYS A 569 -13.80 -2.33 -36.13
CA LYS A 569 -13.63 -2.76 -37.50
C LYS A 569 -12.78 -4.00 -37.59
N LEU A 570 -13.29 -5.06 -38.18
CA LEU A 570 -12.50 -6.19 -38.65
C LEU A 570 -11.90 -5.86 -40.01
N GLU A 571 -10.66 -5.40 -40.05
CA GLU A 571 -10.02 -4.90 -41.27
C GLU A 571 -9.64 -6.04 -42.22
N LYS A 572 -9.08 -7.12 -41.69
CA LYS A 572 -8.58 -8.25 -42.48
C LYS A 572 -8.62 -9.56 -41.69
N VAL A 573 -8.93 -10.65 -42.39
CA VAL A 573 -8.71 -12.01 -41.94
C VAL A 573 -7.87 -12.73 -43.00
N GLU A 574 -6.70 -13.21 -42.64
CA GLU A 574 -5.70 -13.71 -43.58
C GLU A 574 -5.18 -15.09 -43.13
N ASN A 575 -5.15 -16.02 -44.10
CA ASN A 575 -4.44 -17.29 -43.91
C ASN A 575 -2.96 -17.09 -44.24
N THR A 576 -2.09 -17.54 -43.36
CA THR A 576 -0.65 -17.38 -43.48
C THR A 576 0.09 -18.56 -42.85
N THR A 577 1.41 -18.47 -42.77
CA THR A 577 2.25 -19.36 -41.97
C THR A 577 2.87 -18.59 -40.83
N PHE A 578 2.80 -19.13 -39.60
CA PHE A 578 3.41 -18.55 -38.41
C PHE A 578 4.14 -19.62 -37.62
N ALA A 579 5.39 -19.35 -37.23
CA ALA A 579 6.27 -20.30 -36.55
C ALA A 579 6.39 -21.66 -37.25
N GLY A 580 6.26 -21.71 -38.57
CA GLY A 580 6.33 -22.91 -39.39
C GLY A 580 5.01 -23.67 -39.59
N GLU A 581 3.92 -23.24 -38.96
CA GLU A 581 2.61 -23.89 -39.02
C GLU A 581 1.58 -23.00 -39.74
N PRO A 582 0.53 -23.60 -40.35
CA PRO A 582 -0.60 -22.83 -40.86
C PRO A 582 -1.26 -21.98 -39.79
N ALA A 583 -1.56 -20.72 -40.09
CA ALA A 583 -2.11 -19.77 -39.14
C ALA A 583 -3.19 -18.88 -39.79
N VAL A 584 -4.04 -18.30 -38.95
CA VAL A 584 -4.99 -17.25 -39.35
C VAL A 584 -4.70 -16.01 -38.52
N VAL A 585 -4.57 -14.87 -39.22
CA VAL A 585 -4.38 -13.55 -38.61
C VAL A 585 -5.63 -12.72 -38.78
N PHE A 586 -6.12 -12.17 -37.67
CA PHE A 586 -7.17 -11.18 -37.60
C PHE A 586 -6.55 -9.81 -37.38
N SER A 587 -6.81 -8.84 -38.23
CA SER A 587 -6.43 -7.44 -38.05
C SER A 587 -7.67 -6.63 -37.68
N ILE A 588 -7.60 -5.94 -36.58
CA ILE A 588 -8.73 -5.22 -35.99
C ILE A 588 -8.29 -3.77 -35.73
N HIS A 589 -9.16 -2.83 -35.97
CA HIS A 589 -9.05 -1.47 -35.46
C HIS A 589 -10.29 -1.14 -34.63
N GLN A 590 -10.10 -0.55 -33.48
CA GLN A 590 -11.22 -0.16 -32.61
C GLN A 590 -10.89 1.09 -31.79
N VAL A 591 -11.96 1.79 -31.36
CA VAL A 591 -11.88 2.86 -30.39
C VAL A 591 -12.55 2.36 -29.10
N LYS A 592 -11.83 2.37 -28.01
CA LYS A 592 -12.34 2.01 -26.69
C LYS A 592 -12.05 3.15 -25.73
N ASP A 593 -13.10 3.63 -25.06
CA ASP A 593 -13.00 4.75 -24.09
C ASP A 593 -12.37 6.02 -24.71
N GLY A 594 -12.64 6.28 -26.00
CA GLY A 594 -12.07 7.40 -26.75
C GLY A 594 -10.72 7.11 -27.40
N ILE A 595 -10.04 6.04 -27.03
CA ILE A 595 -8.67 5.72 -27.44
C ILE A 595 -8.69 4.78 -28.65
N PRO A 596 -8.17 5.22 -29.83
CA PRO A 596 -8.06 4.38 -31.02
C PRO A 596 -6.83 3.48 -30.95
N TYR A 597 -7.00 2.21 -31.31
CA TYR A 597 -5.89 1.27 -31.41
C TYR A 597 -6.10 0.18 -32.45
N SER A 598 -4.99 -0.28 -32.99
CA SER A 598 -4.90 -1.41 -33.90
C SER A 598 -4.48 -2.66 -33.11
N ALA A 599 -5.10 -3.79 -33.45
CA ALA A 599 -4.78 -5.07 -32.82
C ALA A 599 -4.64 -6.17 -33.87
N ARG A 600 -3.80 -7.16 -33.56
CA ARG A 600 -3.66 -8.39 -34.34
C ARG A 600 -3.83 -9.58 -33.40
N GLN A 601 -4.56 -10.60 -33.90
CA GLN A 601 -4.65 -11.90 -33.24
C GLN A 601 -4.20 -12.97 -34.24
N ILE A 602 -3.19 -13.71 -33.85
CA ILE A 602 -2.61 -14.82 -34.63
C ILE A 602 -3.04 -16.11 -33.98
N VAL A 603 -3.82 -16.93 -34.68
CA VAL A 603 -4.23 -18.26 -34.24
C VAL A 603 -3.40 -19.28 -35.00
N VAL A 604 -2.76 -20.19 -34.27
CA VAL A 604 -1.91 -21.25 -34.80
C VAL A 604 -2.04 -22.51 -33.93
N GLN A 605 -1.93 -23.67 -34.52
CA GLN A 605 -1.93 -24.95 -33.79
C GLN A 605 -0.62 -25.70 -33.96
N HIS A 606 -0.11 -26.27 -32.87
CA HIS A 606 1.04 -27.16 -32.91
C HIS A 606 0.87 -28.29 -31.88
N ASN A 607 1.07 -29.51 -32.27
CA ASN A 607 0.99 -30.73 -31.41
C ASN A 607 -0.31 -30.76 -30.53
N GLY A 608 -1.49 -30.45 -31.12
CA GLY A 608 -2.77 -30.52 -30.41
C GLY A 608 -3.03 -29.35 -29.44
N THR A 609 -2.14 -28.37 -29.38
CA THR A 609 -2.34 -27.11 -28.62
C THR A 609 -2.62 -25.98 -29.59
N VAL A 610 -3.68 -25.22 -29.34
CA VAL A 610 -4.02 -23.99 -30.07
C VAL A 610 -3.43 -22.80 -29.31
N TYR A 611 -2.70 -21.96 -30.02
CA TYR A 611 -2.11 -20.73 -29.50
C TYR A 611 -2.80 -19.53 -30.13
N THR A 612 -3.12 -18.54 -29.31
CA THR A 612 -3.56 -17.23 -29.79
C THR A 612 -2.61 -16.16 -29.25
N LEU A 613 -1.85 -15.55 -30.17
CA LEU A 613 -1.02 -14.39 -29.86
C LEU A 613 -1.83 -13.14 -30.17
N SER A 614 -2.18 -12.37 -29.17
CA SER A 614 -2.90 -11.10 -29.29
C SER A 614 -1.95 -9.95 -29.00
N ALA A 615 -1.87 -8.99 -29.92
CA ALA A 615 -1.06 -7.79 -29.75
C ALA A 615 -1.89 -6.57 -30.14
N SER A 616 -1.85 -5.53 -29.30
CA SER A 616 -2.51 -4.26 -29.57
C SER A 616 -1.56 -3.08 -29.36
N LEU A 617 -1.74 -2.02 -30.12
CA LEU A 617 -0.97 -0.79 -30.04
C LEU A 617 -1.91 0.39 -30.32
N ASN A 618 -1.87 1.39 -29.43
CA ASN A 618 -2.58 2.64 -29.59
C ASN A 618 -2.05 3.40 -30.81
N ASP A 619 -2.93 4.05 -31.55
CA ASP A 619 -2.54 4.75 -32.77
C ASP A 619 -1.58 5.93 -32.48
N ALA A 620 -1.73 6.59 -31.34
CA ALA A 620 -0.82 7.64 -30.90
C ALA A 620 0.61 7.13 -30.57
N ASN A 621 0.74 5.83 -30.25
CA ASN A 621 2.00 5.17 -29.94
C ASN A 621 2.52 4.29 -31.09
N ALA A 622 1.85 4.32 -32.25
CA ALA A 622 2.19 3.48 -33.40
C ALA A 622 3.41 4.01 -34.18
N THR A 623 4.49 4.37 -33.49
CA THR A 623 5.77 4.76 -34.10
C THR A 623 6.41 3.59 -34.83
N ASP A 624 7.33 3.88 -35.76
CA ASP A 624 8.04 2.83 -36.50
C ASP A 624 8.86 1.92 -35.55
N ILE A 625 9.41 2.49 -34.47
CA ILE A 625 10.16 1.74 -33.47
C ILE A 625 9.25 0.78 -32.70
N GLN A 626 8.09 1.26 -32.22
CA GLN A 626 7.13 0.44 -31.49
C GLN A 626 6.56 -0.69 -32.37
N LYS A 627 6.13 -0.36 -33.60
CA LYS A 627 5.67 -1.37 -34.56
C LYS A 627 6.72 -2.43 -34.85
N LYS A 628 7.95 -1.99 -35.16
CA LYS A 628 9.08 -2.88 -35.41
C LYS A 628 9.35 -3.80 -34.22
N THR A 629 9.41 -3.25 -33.01
CA THR A 629 9.66 -4.03 -31.79
C THR A 629 8.58 -5.07 -31.55
N LEU A 630 7.30 -4.70 -31.74
CA LEU A 630 6.17 -5.61 -31.62
C LEU A 630 6.24 -6.74 -32.66
N ASP A 631 6.53 -6.38 -33.91
CA ASP A 631 6.67 -7.35 -35.00
C ASP A 631 7.85 -8.30 -34.76
N GLU A 632 9.01 -7.81 -34.36
CA GLU A 632 10.19 -8.62 -34.02
C GLU A 632 9.91 -9.55 -32.86
N THR A 633 9.17 -9.09 -31.85
CA THR A 633 8.78 -9.91 -30.70
C THR A 633 7.85 -11.04 -31.14
N LEU A 634 6.76 -10.75 -31.85
CA LEU A 634 5.84 -11.76 -32.38
C LEU A 634 6.56 -12.77 -33.28
N ASN A 635 7.39 -12.30 -34.22
CA ASN A 635 8.14 -13.15 -35.15
C ASN A 635 9.24 -13.99 -34.48
N SER A 636 9.60 -13.68 -33.24
CA SER A 636 10.55 -14.47 -32.45
C SER A 636 9.92 -15.71 -31.81
N PHE A 637 8.59 -15.81 -31.86
CA PHE A 637 7.87 -16.98 -31.34
C PHE A 637 8.21 -18.21 -32.16
N THR A 638 8.61 -19.28 -31.49
CA THR A 638 8.95 -20.57 -32.13
C THR A 638 8.52 -21.72 -31.24
N PHE A 639 8.19 -22.86 -31.86
CA PHE A 639 7.90 -24.08 -31.14
C PHE A 639 9.19 -24.78 -30.72
N THR A 640 9.22 -25.35 -29.51
CA THR A 640 10.36 -26.10 -29.00
C THR A 640 10.10 -27.61 -29.07
N LYS A 641 11.15 -28.43 -29.31
CA LYS A 641 11.04 -29.89 -29.24
C LYS A 641 11.09 -30.36 -27.79
N LYS A 642 10.40 -31.46 -27.49
CA LYS A 642 10.34 -32.05 -26.14
C LYS A 642 11.72 -32.35 -25.53
N ASP A 643 12.76 -32.50 -26.36
CA ASP A 643 14.12 -32.90 -25.97
C ASP A 643 15.12 -31.75 -25.80
N ASP A 644 14.81 -30.54 -26.30
CA ASP A 644 15.69 -29.35 -26.22
C ASP A 644 15.81 -28.76 -24.82
N VAL A 645 15.03 -29.25 -23.88
CA VAL A 645 14.89 -28.71 -22.51
C VAL A 645 16.05 -29.13 -21.56
N LYS A 646 16.88 -30.11 -21.94
CA LYS A 646 17.96 -30.61 -21.06
C LYS A 646 19.25 -29.78 -21.08
N THR A 647 19.44 -28.89 -22.04
CA THR A 647 20.74 -28.24 -22.29
C THR A 647 20.91 -26.84 -21.66
N THR A 648 19.83 -26.17 -21.20
CA THR A 648 19.92 -24.80 -20.65
C THR A 648 20.10 -24.73 -19.13
N ALA A 649 19.99 -25.86 -18.42
CA ALA A 649 20.18 -25.88 -16.96
C ALA A 649 21.67 -25.95 -16.52
N ALA A 650 22.62 -26.10 -17.45
CA ALA A 650 24.04 -26.26 -17.14
C ALA A 650 24.91 -25.00 -17.39
N ALA A 651 24.35 -23.91 -17.92
CA ALA A 651 25.10 -22.70 -18.26
C ALA A 651 24.92 -21.51 -17.29
N GLY A 652 24.24 -21.74 -16.16
CA GLY A 652 23.95 -20.68 -15.16
C GLY A 652 24.69 -20.86 -13.83
N GLN A 653 25.72 -21.68 -13.74
CA GLN A 653 26.61 -21.77 -12.58
C GLN A 653 28.08 -21.80 -13.06
N SER A 654 28.64 -20.62 -13.27
CA SER A 654 30.07 -20.36 -13.17
C SER A 654 30.30 -18.86 -12.90
#